data_68e07a3e208f905834b2caef5330a070
#
_entry.id   68e07a3e208f905834b2caef5330a070
#
_cell.length_a   1.000
_cell.length_b   1.000
_cell.length_c   1.000
_cell.angle_alpha   90.00
_cell.angle_beta   90.00
_cell.angle_gamma   90.00
#
_symmetry.space_group_name_H-M   'P 1'
#
loop_
_entity.id
_entity.type
_entity.pdbx_description
1 polymer ?
#
loop_
_entity_poly.entity_id
_entity_poly.type
_entity_poly.pdbx_seq_one_letter_code
_entity_poly.pdbx_strand_id
1 'polypeptide(L)'
;MKKQELFNNVTEGSPYQRQPKQMGLYNAAYEHDACGVGMLVNIHGEKSHDIVESALKVLENMRHRGAEGADNKTGDGAGIMLQIPHEFILLQGIPVPEKGRYGTGLLFLPKNEKDQAAILSIIIEEIEKEGLTLMHLRNVPTCPEILGESALANEPDIKQVFITGFTETETADRKLYLIRKRIENKVRLSSIPTKDDFYVVSLSTKNIIYKGMLSSLQLRNYYPDLTNSYFTSGLALVHSRFSTNTFPTWGLAQPFRLLAHNGEINTIRGNRGWMEARESVLSTPTLGDIKELRPIIQPGMSDSASLDNVLEFLVMSGLSLPHAMAMLVPESFNEKNPISEDLKSFYEYHSILMEPWDGPAALLFSDGRFAGGMLDRNGLRPARYLITKNDMMVVASEVGVMDFEPGDIKEKGRLQPGKILLVDTEKGEIYYDGELKKQLAEAKPYRTWLSTNRIELDELKSGRKVPHHVENYDCMLRTFGYSKEDIEKLIMPMASTGAEPIHSMGNDTPLAVLSDKPQLLYNYFRQQFAQVTNPPIDPLREELVMSLTEYIGAVGMNILTPSESHCKMVRLNHPILSNTQLDILCNIRYKGFKTVKLPMLFEAAKGKAGLQEALNSLCKMAEESVTEGVNYIVLTDRDVDITHAAIPSLLAVSAVHHHLISVGKRVQTALIVESGEIREVMHAALLLGFGASALNPYMAFAVLDRLVKDRDIQLDYATAEKNYIKSICKGLFKIMSKMGISTIRSYRGAKIFEAVGLSEELSKAYFGGLGSPIGGIRLEEIARDAIAFHEEGFSEIKNGNEGTQSNSQSSTFNFPLLKNNGLYAFRKDGEEHAWNPETISTLQLATRMGSYKKFKEYTHLVDEKEKPIFLRDFLGFRRNPISIDQVEPVENILHRFVTGA
;
A
#
# COMPACT_ATOMS: atom_id res chain seq x y z
N MET A 1 -14.16 -50.05 20.75
CA MET A 1 -13.87 -50.37 19.35
C MET A 1 -13.83 -49.15 18.42
N LYS A 2 -14.55 -48.09 18.62
CA LYS A 2 -14.52 -46.92 17.70
C LYS A 2 -13.28 -45.99 17.83
N LYS A 3 -12.45 -46.11 18.85
CA LYS A 3 -11.22 -45.29 18.98
C LYS A 3 -9.99 -45.89 18.29
N GLN A 4 -10.00 -47.19 17.98
CA GLN A 4 -8.87 -47.88 17.38
C GLN A 4 -8.92 -47.88 15.83
N GLU A 5 -10.09 -47.67 15.23
CA GLU A 5 -10.25 -47.52 13.77
C GLU A 5 -9.82 -46.14 13.25
N LEU A 6 -9.82 -45.11 14.12
CA LEU A 6 -9.39 -43.75 13.76
C LEU A 6 -7.87 -43.65 13.58
N PHE A 7 -7.09 -44.58 14.13
CA PHE A 7 -5.62 -44.56 14.07
C PHE A 7 -5.01 -45.45 12.95
N ASN A 8 -5.78 -46.33 12.32
CA ASN A 8 -5.27 -47.26 11.33
C ASN A 8 -5.26 -46.77 9.87
N ASN A 9 -5.66 -45.51 9.62
CA ASN A 9 -5.67 -44.90 8.29
C ASN A 9 -4.55 -43.89 8.05
N VAL A 10 -3.41 -44.11 8.66
CA VAL A 10 -2.26 -43.21 8.55
C VAL A 10 -1.23 -43.87 7.63
N THR A 11 -0.94 -43.23 6.50
CA THR A 11 0.13 -43.61 5.59
C THR A 11 1.49 -43.55 6.29
N GLU A 12 2.38 -44.53 5.97
CA GLU A 12 3.78 -44.56 6.44
C GLU A 12 4.54 -43.28 6.10
N GLY A 13 4.61 -42.36 7.01
CA GLY A 13 5.42 -41.16 7.05
C GLY A 13 5.83 -40.86 8.49
N SER A 14 6.80 -40.01 8.69
CA SER A 14 7.22 -39.56 10.02
C SER A 14 6.02 -39.29 10.93
N PRO A 15 6.06 -39.67 12.22
CA PRO A 15 4.99 -39.38 13.17
C PRO A 15 4.57 -37.91 13.21
N TYR A 16 5.42 -37.01 12.73
CA TYR A 16 5.20 -35.54 12.70
C TYR A 16 4.64 -35.02 11.37
N GLN A 17 4.60 -35.85 10.31
CA GLN A 17 4.09 -35.48 8.97
C GLN A 17 2.68 -36.01 8.67
N ARG A 18 1.97 -36.50 9.67
CA ARG A 18 0.65 -37.11 9.50
C ARG A 18 -0.41 -36.07 9.28
N GLN A 19 -0.74 -35.76 8.03
CA GLN A 19 -1.95 -35.00 7.71
C GLN A 19 -3.19 -35.85 8.02
N PRO A 20 -4.17 -35.32 8.76
CA PRO A 20 -5.45 -36.02 8.97
C PRO A 20 -6.15 -36.14 7.61
N LYS A 21 -6.41 -37.37 7.17
CA LYS A 21 -7.04 -37.65 5.86
C LYS A 21 -8.43 -37.03 5.71
N GLN A 22 -9.21 -36.96 6.74
CA GLN A 22 -10.48 -36.26 6.81
C GLN A 22 -11.02 -36.37 8.26
N MET A 23 -11.32 -35.27 8.90
CA MET A 23 -11.95 -35.25 10.23
C MET A 23 -13.15 -34.28 10.18
N GLY A 24 -14.35 -34.84 10.25
CA GLY A 24 -15.55 -34.01 10.20
C GLY A 24 -15.69 -33.27 8.87
N LEU A 25 -15.73 -31.95 8.91
CA LEU A 25 -15.82 -31.07 7.74
C LEU A 25 -14.46 -30.70 7.13
N TYR A 26 -13.35 -31.07 7.78
CA TYR A 26 -12.00 -30.81 7.27
C TYR A 26 -11.70 -31.71 6.08
N ASN A 27 -11.23 -31.11 4.99
CA ASN A 27 -10.71 -31.80 3.82
C ASN A 27 -9.40 -31.15 3.40
N ALA A 28 -8.30 -31.88 3.50
CA ALA A 28 -6.96 -31.39 3.18
C ALA A 28 -6.82 -30.90 1.72
N ALA A 29 -7.68 -31.33 0.81
CA ALA A 29 -7.68 -30.84 -0.57
C ALA A 29 -8.12 -29.37 -0.72
N TYR A 30 -8.72 -28.78 0.32
CA TYR A 30 -9.15 -27.38 0.33
C TYR A 30 -8.21 -26.46 1.12
N GLU A 31 -7.08 -26.98 1.59
CA GLU A 31 -6.12 -26.19 2.39
C GLU A 31 -5.10 -25.51 1.48
N HIS A 32 -5.49 -24.33 0.97
CA HIS A 32 -4.65 -23.48 0.12
C HIS A 32 -4.85 -22.03 0.55
N ASP A 33 -3.98 -21.49 1.41
CA ASP A 33 -4.29 -20.14 1.93
C ASP A 33 -3.14 -19.15 2.06
N ALA A 34 -1.89 -19.54 2.00
CA ALA A 34 -0.79 -18.58 2.12
C ALA A 34 0.54 -19.18 1.65
N CYS A 35 1.48 -18.30 1.25
CA CYS A 35 2.84 -18.70 0.91
C CYS A 35 3.53 -19.47 2.05
N GLY A 36 4.44 -20.38 1.71
CA GLY A 36 5.35 -21.03 2.63
C GLY A 36 6.72 -20.37 2.61
N VAL A 37 7.28 -20.04 3.76
CA VAL A 37 8.66 -19.52 3.88
C VAL A 37 9.43 -20.32 4.91
N GLY A 38 10.72 -20.52 4.62
CA GLY A 38 11.64 -21.22 5.52
C GLY A 38 13.06 -20.66 5.42
N MET A 39 13.76 -20.68 6.54
CA MET A 39 15.17 -20.31 6.65
C MET A 39 15.87 -21.35 7.50
N LEU A 40 17.01 -21.82 7.02
CA LEU A 40 17.94 -22.66 7.76
C LEU A 40 19.27 -21.94 7.85
N VAL A 41 19.93 -21.99 9.00
CA VAL A 41 21.26 -21.38 9.16
C VAL A 41 22.06 -22.15 10.19
N ASN A 42 23.30 -22.50 9.86
CA ASN A 42 24.30 -22.87 10.83
C ASN A 42 24.79 -21.59 11.50
N ILE A 43 24.66 -21.49 12.83
CA ILE A 43 24.94 -20.27 13.60
C ILE A 43 26.41 -19.83 13.41
N HIS A 44 27.34 -20.76 13.29
CA HIS A 44 28.77 -20.51 13.08
C HIS A 44 29.19 -20.39 11.60
N GLY A 45 28.20 -20.42 10.67
CA GLY A 45 28.44 -20.26 9.24
C GLY A 45 29.15 -21.44 8.58
N GLU A 46 29.21 -22.61 9.23
CA GLU A 46 29.78 -23.82 8.68
C GLU A 46 28.95 -24.28 7.46
N LYS A 47 29.63 -24.45 6.32
CA LYS A 47 29.01 -24.80 5.05
C LYS A 47 28.91 -26.32 4.92
N SER A 48 27.73 -26.79 4.59
CA SER A 48 27.48 -28.19 4.25
C SER A 48 26.46 -28.33 3.12
N HIS A 49 26.45 -29.46 2.45
CA HIS A 49 25.39 -29.84 1.50
C HIS A 49 24.10 -30.21 2.26
N ASP A 50 24.21 -30.69 3.50
CA ASP A 50 23.06 -31.03 4.34
C ASP A 50 22.12 -29.84 4.56
N ILE A 51 22.62 -28.61 4.64
CA ILE A 51 21.80 -27.40 4.73
C ILE A 51 21.01 -27.23 3.42
N VAL A 52 21.60 -27.47 2.26
CA VAL A 52 20.91 -27.38 0.96
C VAL A 52 19.82 -28.43 0.86
N GLU A 53 20.14 -29.68 1.18
CA GLU A 53 19.21 -30.80 1.19
C GLU A 53 18.06 -30.60 2.18
N SER A 54 18.39 -30.13 3.39
CA SER A 54 17.39 -29.80 4.42
C SER A 54 16.47 -28.67 3.98
N ALA A 55 17.00 -27.63 3.33
CA ALA A 55 16.22 -26.51 2.84
C ALA A 55 15.26 -26.92 1.70
N LEU A 56 15.72 -27.77 0.78
CA LEU A 56 14.87 -28.37 -0.26
C LEU A 56 13.78 -29.23 0.38
N LYS A 57 14.11 -29.99 1.43
CA LYS A 57 13.13 -30.79 2.17
C LYS A 57 12.08 -29.94 2.86
N VAL A 58 12.50 -28.82 3.50
CA VAL A 58 11.59 -27.82 4.09
C VAL A 58 10.63 -27.30 3.03
N LEU A 59 11.12 -26.96 1.84
CA LEU A 59 10.30 -26.48 0.73
C LEU A 59 9.30 -27.55 0.27
N GLU A 60 9.73 -28.80 0.10
CA GLU A 60 8.87 -29.94 -0.26
C GLU A 60 7.78 -30.19 0.78
N ASN A 61 8.12 -30.10 2.07
CA ASN A 61 7.16 -30.27 3.17
C ASN A 61 6.12 -29.14 3.26
N MET A 62 6.41 -27.99 2.65
CA MET A 62 5.46 -26.86 2.50
C MET A 62 4.68 -26.89 1.17
N ARG A 63 4.57 -28.04 0.49
CA ARG A 63 3.84 -28.16 -0.79
C ARG A 63 2.42 -27.61 -0.72
N HIS A 64 1.70 -27.83 0.38
CA HIS A 64 0.35 -27.34 0.62
C HIS A 64 0.26 -25.81 0.69
N ARG A 65 1.37 -25.09 0.82
CA ARG A 65 1.46 -23.64 0.80
C ARG A 65 1.69 -23.06 -0.60
N GLY A 66 1.98 -23.88 -1.58
CA GLY A 66 2.11 -23.47 -2.98
C GLY A 66 0.81 -23.66 -3.73
N ALA A 67 0.70 -23.03 -4.90
CA ALA A 67 -0.39 -23.27 -5.82
C ALA A 67 0.14 -23.85 -7.14
N GLU A 68 -0.71 -24.62 -7.79
CA GLU A 68 -0.45 -25.24 -9.08
C GLU A 68 -1.56 -24.82 -10.06
N GLY A 69 -1.20 -24.62 -11.32
CA GLY A 69 -2.15 -24.28 -12.38
C GLY A 69 -3.13 -25.42 -12.70
N ALA A 70 -4.06 -25.14 -13.60
CA ALA A 70 -5.07 -26.12 -14.04
C ALA A 70 -4.46 -27.39 -14.68
N ASP A 71 -3.21 -27.36 -15.13
CA ASP A 71 -2.46 -28.50 -15.65
C ASP A 71 -1.86 -29.37 -14.54
N ASN A 72 -2.03 -29.01 -13.26
CA ASN A 72 -1.46 -29.66 -12.07
C ASN A 72 0.07 -29.87 -12.14
N LYS A 73 0.76 -29.04 -12.90
CA LYS A 73 2.21 -29.07 -13.11
C LYS A 73 2.86 -27.70 -13.08
N THR A 74 2.19 -26.68 -13.62
CA THR A 74 2.71 -25.30 -13.56
C THR A 74 2.59 -24.77 -12.14
N GLY A 75 3.73 -24.52 -11.46
CA GLY A 75 3.73 -23.93 -10.13
C GLY A 75 3.64 -22.39 -10.18
N ASP A 76 3.07 -21.79 -9.16
CA ASP A 76 3.04 -20.31 -8.98
C ASP A 76 4.42 -19.71 -8.72
N GLY A 77 5.34 -20.51 -8.23
CA GLY A 77 6.73 -20.14 -8.01
C GLY A 77 7.34 -20.82 -6.79
N ALA A 78 8.54 -21.28 -6.94
CA ALA A 78 9.37 -21.78 -5.85
C ALA A 78 10.82 -21.35 -6.06
N GLY A 79 11.57 -21.24 -4.96
CA GLY A 79 12.98 -20.92 -5.05
C GLY A 79 13.74 -21.05 -3.74
N ILE A 80 15.04 -20.97 -3.87
CA ILE A 80 16.04 -21.08 -2.81
C ILE A 80 17.14 -20.03 -2.99
N MET A 81 17.48 -19.32 -1.92
CA MET A 81 18.67 -18.49 -1.80
C MET A 81 19.72 -19.22 -0.98
N LEU A 82 20.95 -19.24 -1.45
CA LEU A 82 22.09 -19.93 -0.84
C LEU A 82 23.32 -19.04 -0.89
N GLN A 83 24.32 -19.33 -0.08
CA GLN A 83 25.63 -18.74 -0.26
C GLN A 83 26.30 -19.32 -1.51
N ILE A 84 27.16 -18.54 -2.16
CA ILE A 84 27.89 -18.98 -3.34
C ILE A 84 28.74 -20.22 -3.01
N PRO A 85 28.54 -21.35 -3.75
CA PRO A 85 29.25 -22.61 -3.54
C PRO A 85 30.57 -22.62 -4.29
N HIS A 86 31.61 -22.03 -3.72
CA HIS A 86 32.89 -21.79 -4.39
C HIS A 86 33.53 -23.08 -4.93
N GLU A 87 33.59 -24.14 -4.11
CA GLU A 87 34.18 -25.43 -4.50
C GLU A 87 33.43 -26.10 -5.67
N PHE A 88 32.12 -26.02 -5.66
CA PHE A 88 31.27 -26.49 -6.77
C PHE A 88 31.63 -25.76 -8.08
N ILE A 89 31.81 -24.44 -8.03
CA ILE A 89 32.13 -23.60 -9.21
C ILE A 89 33.50 -24.01 -9.77
N LEU A 90 34.50 -24.23 -8.92
CA LEU A 90 35.83 -24.72 -9.34
C LEU A 90 35.75 -26.09 -10.01
N LEU A 91 34.91 -26.99 -9.48
CA LEU A 91 34.68 -28.32 -10.05
C LEU A 91 33.97 -28.27 -11.41
N GLN A 92 33.21 -27.22 -11.72
CA GLN A 92 32.66 -26.98 -13.05
C GLN A 92 33.73 -26.52 -14.07
N GLY A 93 35.01 -26.45 -13.67
CA GLY A 93 36.13 -26.01 -14.53
C GLY A 93 36.17 -24.47 -14.73
N ILE A 94 35.49 -23.69 -13.90
CA ILE A 94 35.49 -22.25 -13.97
C ILE A 94 36.58 -21.71 -13.04
N PRO A 95 37.66 -21.09 -13.54
CA PRO A 95 38.79 -20.69 -12.76
C PRO A 95 38.57 -19.33 -12.03
N VAL A 96 37.57 -19.29 -11.14
CA VAL A 96 37.25 -18.10 -10.36
C VAL A 96 38.39 -17.73 -9.38
N PRO A 97 38.64 -16.44 -9.11
CA PRO A 97 39.53 -16.01 -8.05
C PRO A 97 39.08 -16.47 -6.67
N GLU A 98 39.84 -16.15 -5.64
CA GLU A 98 39.46 -16.39 -4.23
C GLU A 98 38.06 -15.89 -3.91
N LYS A 99 37.41 -16.56 -2.97
CA LYS A 99 36.07 -16.22 -2.46
C LYS A 99 36.02 -14.74 -2.06
N GLY A 100 34.95 -14.04 -2.51
CA GLY A 100 34.73 -12.61 -2.30
C GLY A 100 35.42 -11.70 -3.32
N ARG A 101 36.31 -12.24 -4.20
CA ARG A 101 36.95 -11.50 -5.29
C ARG A 101 36.32 -11.67 -6.66
N TYR A 102 35.18 -12.30 -6.74
CA TYR A 102 34.35 -12.40 -7.94
C TYR A 102 32.88 -12.23 -7.56
N GLY A 103 32.11 -11.68 -8.49
CA GLY A 103 30.66 -11.63 -8.43
C GLY A 103 30.05 -12.68 -9.33
N THR A 104 28.96 -13.32 -8.90
CA THR A 104 28.20 -14.24 -9.73
C THR A 104 26.70 -14.12 -9.46
N GLY A 105 25.90 -14.59 -10.41
CA GLY A 105 24.45 -14.62 -10.28
C GLY A 105 23.79 -15.20 -11.51
N LEU A 106 22.48 -15.48 -11.40
CA LEU A 106 21.69 -16.01 -12.49
C LEU A 106 20.99 -14.90 -13.25
N LEU A 107 20.93 -15.06 -14.57
CA LEU A 107 20.21 -14.22 -15.51
C LEU A 107 19.11 -15.06 -16.17
N PHE A 108 17.92 -14.52 -16.24
CA PHE A 108 16.87 -14.98 -17.15
C PHE A 108 16.97 -14.14 -18.43
N LEU A 109 17.19 -14.79 -19.56
CA LEU A 109 17.35 -14.16 -20.86
C LEU A 109 16.24 -14.64 -21.82
N PRO A 110 15.86 -13.83 -22.80
CA PRO A 110 14.95 -14.29 -23.85
C PRO A 110 15.57 -15.44 -24.66
N LYS A 111 14.74 -16.36 -25.16
CA LYS A 111 15.18 -17.46 -26.03
C LYS A 111 15.56 -16.99 -27.45
N ASN A 112 15.18 -15.77 -27.83
CA ASN A 112 15.57 -15.21 -29.14
C ASN A 112 17.07 -14.83 -29.12
N GLU A 113 17.87 -15.51 -29.92
CA GLU A 113 19.34 -15.35 -29.94
C GLU A 113 19.79 -13.92 -30.26
N LYS A 114 19.09 -13.21 -31.17
CA LYS A 114 19.42 -11.82 -31.53
C LYS A 114 19.21 -10.86 -30.38
N ASP A 115 18.06 -10.98 -29.72
CA ASP A 115 17.70 -10.13 -28.59
C ASP A 115 18.58 -10.46 -27.39
N GLN A 116 18.87 -11.74 -27.16
CA GLN A 116 19.82 -12.20 -26.14
C GLN A 116 21.21 -11.60 -26.36
N ALA A 117 21.74 -11.64 -27.58
CA ALA A 117 23.05 -11.07 -27.90
C ALA A 117 23.08 -9.55 -27.66
N ALA A 118 22.01 -8.84 -27.98
CA ALA A 118 21.87 -7.41 -27.72
C ALA A 118 21.89 -7.11 -26.21
N ILE A 119 21.19 -7.90 -25.40
CA ILE A 119 21.18 -7.78 -23.92
C ILE A 119 22.57 -8.08 -23.37
N LEU A 120 23.22 -9.14 -23.82
CA LEU A 120 24.58 -9.51 -23.38
C LEU A 120 25.60 -8.40 -23.71
N SER A 121 25.46 -7.72 -24.85
CA SER A 121 26.30 -6.56 -25.17
C SER A 121 26.13 -5.42 -24.18
N ILE A 122 24.88 -5.12 -23.75
CA ILE A 122 24.60 -4.13 -22.71
C ILE A 122 25.24 -4.56 -21.37
N ILE A 123 25.16 -5.85 -21.03
CA ILE A 123 25.75 -6.39 -19.79
C ILE A 123 27.26 -6.21 -19.79
N ILE A 124 27.94 -6.57 -20.87
CA ILE A 124 29.40 -6.43 -21.03
C ILE A 124 29.81 -4.96 -20.89
N GLU A 125 29.13 -4.07 -21.63
CA GLU A 125 29.40 -2.62 -21.59
C GLU A 125 29.30 -2.06 -20.17
N GLU A 126 28.27 -2.42 -19.38
CA GLU A 126 28.11 -1.89 -18.03
C GLU A 126 29.14 -2.49 -17.04
N ILE A 127 29.57 -3.73 -17.23
CA ILE A 127 30.65 -4.34 -16.46
C ILE A 127 31.98 -3.64 -16.72
N GLU A 128 32.32 -3.41 -17.99
CA GLU A 128 33.57 -2.75 -18.41
C GLU A 128 33.64 -1.29 -17.95
N LYS A 129 32.52 -0.56 -17.89
CA LYS A 129 32.46 0.82 -17.34
C LYS A 129 32.94 0.90 -15.88
N GLU A 130 32.70 -0.13 -15.09
CA GLU A 130 33.17 -0.20 -13.70
C GLU A 130 34.62 -0.70 -13.57
N GLY A 131 35.32 -0.90 -14.70
CA GLY A 131 36.67 -1.44 -14.74
C GLY A 131 36.73 -2.92 -14.38
N LEU A 132 35.61 -3.63 -14.54
CA LEU A 132 35.51 -5.06 -14.28
C LEU A 132 35.47 -5.85 -15.59
N THR A 133 35.56 -7.16 -15.49
CA THR A 133 35.57 -8.06 -16.65
C THR A 133 34.55 -9.17 -16.47
N LEU A 134 33.72 -9.41 -17.50
CA LEU A 134 32.94 -10.63 -17.62
C LEU A 134 33.89 -11.79 -17.94
N MET A 135 34.24 -12.58 -16.93
CA MET A 135 35.21 -13.65 -17.05
C MET A 135 34.61 -14.89 -17.74
N HIS A 136 33.39 -15.24 -17.37
CA HIS A 136 32.75 -16.46 -17.89
C HIS A 136 31.21 -16.31 -17.86
N LEU A 137 30.56 -17.00 -18.82
CA LEU A 137 29.10 -17.13 -18.92
C LEU A 137 28.76 -18.61 -19.06
N ARG A 138 28.17 -19.18 -18.01
CA ARG A 138 27.81 -20.61 -17.94
C ARG A 138 26.33 -20.80 -18.29
N ASN A 139 26.00 -21.80 -19.10
CA ASN A 139 24.64 -22.27 -19.21
C ASN A 139 24.28 -23.06 -17.94
N VAL A 140 23.21 -22.69 -17.26
CA VAL A 140 22.74 -23.41 -16.08
C VAL A 140 21.99 -24.65 -16.54
N PRO A 141 22.39 -25.88 -16.09
CA PRO A 141 21.68 -27.11 -16.43
C PRO A 141 20.24 -27.06 -15.86
N THR A 142 19.28 -27.39 -16.70
CA THR A 142 17.85 -27.46 -16.33
C THR A 142 17.20 -28.72 -16.92
N CYS A 143 16.07 -29.15 -16.35
CA CYS A 143 15.26 -30.28 -16.82
C CYS A 143 13.83 -29.76 -17.20
N PRO A 144 13.66 -29.23 -18.43
CA PRO A 144 12.40 -28.62 -18.86
C PRO A 144 11.22 -29.58 -18.96
N GLU A 145 11.49 -30.88 -19.10
CA GLU A 145 10.50 -31.94 -19.28
C GLU A 145 9.55 -32.13 -18.09
N ILE A 146 9.92 -31.58 -16.92
CA ILE A 146 9.06 -31.66 -15.72
C ILE A 146 8.09 -30.48 -15.61
N LEU A 147 8.24 -29.46 -16.47
CA LEU A 147 7.44 -28.25 -16.42
C LEU A 147 6.01 -28.49 -16.93
N GLY A 148 5.08 -27.70 -16.42
CA GLY A 148 3.75 -27.57 -17.01
C GLY A 148 3.75 -26.67 -18.25
N GLU A 149 2.69 -26.71 -19.03
CA GLU A 149 2.61 -26.01 -20.33
C GLU A 149 2.87 -24.50 -20.21
N SER A 150 2.27 -23.84 -19.24
CA SER A 150 2.43 -22.38 -19.05
C SER A 150 3.83 -22.00 -18.58
N ALA A 151 4.43 -22.79 -17.69
CA ALA A 151 5.81 -22.55 -17.23
C ALA A 151 6.81 -22.77 -18.36
N LEU A 152 6.63 -23.81 -19.17
CA LEU A 152 7.48 -24.12 -20.32
C LEU A 152 7.39 -23.07 -21.43
N ALA A 153 6.17 -22.57 -21.70
CA ALA A 153 5.95 -21.52 -22.72
C ALA A 153 6.68 -20.21 -22.37
N ASN A 154 6.86 -19.92 -21.08
CA ASN A 154 7.51 -18.71 -20.58
C ASN A 154 8.89 -18.99 -19.97
N GLU A 155 9.44 -20.18 -20.15
CA GLU A 155 10.76 -20.54 -19.63
C GLU A 155 11.85 -19.66 -20.27
N PRO A 156 12.68 -18.96 -19.46
CA PRO A 156 13.82 -18.20 -19.99
C PRO A 156 15.01 -19.10 -20.35
N ASP A 157 15.95 -18.57 -21.11
CA ASP A 157 17.29 -19.14 -21.18
C ASP A 157 18.07 -18.69 -19.93
N ILE A 158 18.54 -19.66 -19.13
CA ILE A 158 19.14 -19.39 -17.81
C ILE A 158 20.65 -19.44 -17.89
N LYS A 159 21.31 -18.30 -17.66
CA LYS A 159 22.75 -18.21 -17.65
C LYS A 159 23.28 -17.74 -16.29
N GLN A 160 24.46 -18.24 -15.94
CA GLN A 160 25.21 -17.78 -14.77
C GLN A 160 26.40 -16.94 -15.23
N VAL A 161 26.48 -15.69 -14.72
CA VAL A 161 27.60 -14.79 -15.02
C VAL A 161 28.67 -14.86 -13.95
N PHE A 162 29.93 -14.64 -14.35
CA PHE A 162 31.10 -14.52 -13.46
C PHE A 162 31.86 -13.24 -13.80
N ILE A 163 31.94 -12.33 -12.83
CA ILE A 163 32.54 -11.01 -12.97
C ILE A 163 33.74 -10.92 -12.05
N THR A 164 34.85 -10.45 -12.57
CA THR A 164 36.13 -10.32 -11.84
C THR A 164 36.73 -8.95 -12.01
N GLY A 165 37.87 -8.69 -11.32
CA GLY A 165 38.55 -7.41 -11.38
C GLY A 165 38.32 -6.54 -10.15
N PHE A 166 37.70 -7.06 -9.10
CA PHE A 166 37.49 -6.33 -7.85
C PHE A 166 38.84 -6.13 -7.13
N THR A 167 39.16 -4.87 -6.82
CA THR A 167 40.34 -4.52 -6.02
C THR A 167 40.05 -4.60 -4.52
N GLU A 168 38.82 -4.29 -4.12
CA GLU A 168 38.35 -4.27 -2.74
C GLU A 168 37.06 -5.12 -2.60
N THR A 169 37.07 -6.01 -1.63
CA THR A 169 35.87 -6.89 -1.36
C THR A 169 34.69 -6.14 -0.74
N GLU A 170 34.98 -5.10 0.06
CA GLU A 170 33.93 -4.33 0.75
C GLU A 170 33.04 -3.51 -0.20
N THR A 171 33.56 -3.11 -1.35
CA THR A 171 32.85 -2.31 -2.34
C THR A 171 32.27 -3.17 -3.48
N ALA A 172 32.64 -4.44 -3.55
CA ALA A 172 32.29 -5.31 -4.68
C ALA A 172 30.77 -5.48 -4.87
N ASP A 173 29.99 -5.78 -3.82
CA ASP A 173 28.53 -5.90 -3.93
C ASP A 173 27.86 -4.58 -4.35
N ARG A 174 28.39 -3.43 -3.92
CA ARG A 174 27.91 -2.10 -4.35
C ARG A 174 28.13 -1.87 -5.85
N LYS A 175 29.32 -2.23 -6.38
CA LYS A 175 29.58 -2.17 -7.83
C LYS A 175 28.65 -3.10 -8.61
N LEU A 176 28.43 -4.31 -8.14
CA LEU A 176 27.51 -5.25 -8.75
C LEU A 176 26.07 -4.72 -8.74
N TYR A 177 25.63 -4.07 -7.66
CA TYR A 177 24.34 -3.39 -7.58
C TYR A 177 24.21 -2.27 -8.63
N LEU A 178 25.23 -1.41 -8.78
CA LEU A 178 25.26 -0.34 -9.78
C LEU A 178 25.16 -0.90 -11.21
N ILE A 179 26.00 -1.89 -11.53
CA ILE A 179 26.02 -2.58 -12.82
C ILE A 179 24.61 -3.14 -13.11
N ARG A 180 24.04 -3.90 -12.19
CA ARG A 180 22.72 -4.49 -12.36
C ARG A 180 21.65 -3.44 -12.62
N LYS A 181 21.58 -2.38 -11.82
CA LYS A 181 20.57 -1.32 -11.97
C LYS A 181 20.68 -0.61 -13.32
N ARG A 182 21.91 -0.35 -13.79
CA ARG A 182 22.14 0.24 -15.10
C ARG A 182 21.73 -0.70 -16.24
N ILE A 183 22.07 -1.99 -16.13
CA ILE A 183 21.64 -3.01 -17.09
C ILE A 183 20.11 -3.05 -17.16
N GLU A 184 19.42 -3.21 -16.01
CA GLU A 184 17.96 -3.26 -15.94
C GLU A 184 17.33 -2.02 -16.57
N ASN A 185 17.86 -0.82 -16.31
CA ASN A 185 17.37 0.43 -16.89
C ASN A 185 17.63 0.53 -18.40
N LYS A 186 18.83 0.17 -18.88
CA LYS A 186 19.16 0.21 -20.31
C LYS A 186 18.30 -0.78 -21.10
N VAL A 187 18.15 -2.01 -20.62
CA VAL A 187 17.31 -3.02 -21.27
C VAL A 187 15.86 -2.57 -21.31
N ARG A 188 15.31 -2.09 -20.20
CA ARG A 188 13.94 -1.58 -20.13
C ARG A 188 13.66 -0.44 -21.12
N LEU A 189 14.60 0.48 -21.28
CA LEU A 189 14.47 1.63 -22.18
C LEU A 189 14.84 1.31 -23.64
N SER A 190 15.39 0.14 -23.92
CA SER A 190 15.76 -0.28 -25.25
C SER A 190 14.56 -0.59 -26.13
N SER A 191 14.81 -0.71 -27.44
CA SER A 191 13.84 -1.17 -28.44
C SER A 191 13.85 -2.68 -28.65
N ILE A 192 14.49 -3.45 -27.79
CA ILE A 192 14.55 -4.92 -27.87
C ILE A 192 13.13 -5.48 -27.69
N PRO A 193 12.61 -6.27 -28.65
CA PRO A 193 11.22 -6.74 -28.61
C PRO A 193 10.89 -7.61 -27.41
N THR A 194 11.81 -8.47 -26.97
CA THR A 194 11.64 -9.43 -25.86
C THR A 194 12.30 -8.95 -24.56
N LYS A 195 12.47 -7.66 -24.38
CA LYS A 195 13.11 -7.06 -23.20
C LYS A 195 12.40 -7.39 -21.86
N ASP A 196 11.09 -7.64 -21.89
CA ASP A 196 10.30 -7.97 -20.71
C ASP A 196 10.56 -9.41 -20.22
N ASP A 197 11.19 -10.26 -21.01
CA ASP A 197 11.65 -11.59 -20.63
C ASP A 197 13.01 -11.57 -19.91
N PHE A 198 13.68 -10.42 -19.86
CA PHE A 198 14.94 -10.23 -19.17
C PHE A 198 14.76 -9.97 -17.68
N TYR A 199 15.47 -10.72 -16.85
CA TYR A 199 15.48 -10.49 -15.40
C TYR A 199 16.81 -10.92 -14.77
N VAL A 200 17.40 -10.05 -13.93
CA VAL A 200 18.57 -10.39 -13.13
C VAL A 200 18.12 -11.01 -11.81
N VAL A 201 18.22 -12.32 -11.69
CA VAL A 201 17.76 -13.09 -10.52
C VAL A 201 18.56 -12.72 -9.28
N SER A 202 19.89 -12.80 -9.39
CA SER A 202 20.85 -12.37 -8.37
C SER A 202 22.14 -11.90 -9.04
N LEU A 203 22.90 -11.05 -8.37
CA LEU A 203 24.25 -10.66 -8.74
C LEU A 203 24.97 -10.19 -7.48
N SER A 204 25.84 -11.04 -6.90
CA SER A 204 26.44 -10.78 -5.59
C SER A 204 27.79 -11.47 -5.48
N THR A 205 28.59 -11.08 -4.49
CA THR A 205 29.82 -11.80 -4.07
C THR A 205 29.54 -12.85 -2.98
N LYS A 206 28.28 -12.91 -2.45
CA LYS A 206 27.92 -13.71 -1.29
C LYS A 206 26.83 -14.72 -1.55
N ASN A 207 25.74 -14.33 -2.24
CA ASN A 207 24.53 -15.12 -2.44
C ASN A 207 24.29 -15.48 -3.89
N ILE A 208 23.64 -16.64 -4.09
CA ILE A 208 23.09 -17.07 -5.37
C ILE A 208 21.65 -17.56 -5.15
N ILE A 209 20.76 -17.35 -6.14
CA ILE A 209 19.36 -17.68 -6.06
C ILE A 209 18.94 -18.55 -7.23
N TYR A 210 18.31 -19.68 -6.94
CA TYR A 210 17.67 -20.57 -7.90
C TYR A 210 16.16 -20.48 -7.69
N LYS A 211 15.40 -20.13 -8.71
CA LYS A 211 13.94 -19.94 -8.63
C LYS A 211 13.28 -20.05 -10.01
N GLY A 212 11.95 -20.15 -10.01
CA GLY A 212 11.19 -20.17 -11.27
C GLY A 212 9.71 -20.37 -11.06
N MET A 213 8.94 -20.47 -12.15
CA MET A 213 7.54 -20.89 -12.16
C MET A 213 7.45 -22.41 -11.91
N LEU A 214 7.86 -22.80 -10.71
CA LEU A 214 8.01 -24.17 -10.26
C LEU A 214 7.11 -24.41 -9.06
N SER A 215 6.62 -25.64 -8.91
CA SER A 215 6.11 -26.09 -7.63
C SER A 215 7.28 -26.42 -6.67
N SER A 216 6.98 -26.55 -5.39
CA SER A 216 7.98 -26.89 -4.37
C SER A 216 8.70 -28.21 -4.64
N LEU A 217 8.04 -29.17 -5.28
CA LEU A 217 8.61 -30.47 -5.64
C LEU A 217 9.49 -30.44 -6.90
N GLN A 218 9.29 -29.44 -7.76
CA GLN A 218 10.02 -29.34 -9.02
C GLN A 218 11.39 -28.70 -8.88
N LEU A 219 11.62 -27.81 -7.90
CA LEU A 219 12.84 -27.00 -7.79
C LEU A 219 14.11 -27.87 -7.79
N ARG A 220 14.13 -28.95 -6.98
CA ARG A 220 15.25 -29.90 -6.89
C ARG A 220 15.53 -30.56 -8.23
N ASN A 221 14.46 -31.02 -8.89
CA ASN A 221 14.58 -31.81 -10.11
C ASN A 221 14.84 -30.93 -11.34
N TYR A 222 14.40 -29.67 -11.31
CA TYR A 222 14.60 -28.72 -12.40
C TYR A 222 16.05 -28.22 -12.47
N TYR A 223 16.70 -28.03 -11.30
CA TYR A 223 18.08 -27.54 -11.20
C TYR A 223 19.01 -28.65 -10.67
N PRO A 224 19.64 -29.46 -11.54
CA PRO A 224 20.59 -30.51 -11.13
C PRO A 224 21.75 -30.04 -10.28
N ASP A 225 22.15 -28.75 -10.42
CA ASP A 225 23.21 -28.14 -9.60
C ASP A 225 22.93 -28.33 -8.10
N LEU A 226 21.68 -28.18 -7.66
CA LEU A 226 21.28 -28.24 -6.25
C LEU A 226 21.43 -29.64 -5.61
N THR A 227 21.56 -30.69 -6.41
CA THR A 227 21.75 -32.07 -5.92
C THR A 227 23.22 -32.48 -5.83
N ASN A 228 24.14 -31.60 -6.26
CA ASN A 228 25.56 -31.89 -6.22
C ASN A 228 26.12 -31.71 -4.79
N SER A 229 26.79 -32.74 -4.27
CA SER A 229 27.34 -32.73 -2.88
C SER A 229 28.37 -31.65 -2.60
N TYR A 230 28.99 -31.08 -3.62
CA TYR A 230 29.89 -29.92 -3.49
C TYR A 230 29.17 -28.60 -3.51
N PHE A 231 27.88 -28.58 -3.77
CA PHE A 231 27.05 -27.39 -3.61
C PHE A 231 26.74 -27.18 -2.14
N THR A 232 27.58 -26.43 -1.44
CA THR A 232 27.50 -26.25 0.01
C THR A 232 27.11 -24.82 0.40
N SER A 233 26.36 -24.67 1.49
CA SER A 233 25.97 -23.38 2.07
C SER A 233 25.92 -23.46 3.60
N GLY A 234 26.19 -22.34 4.28
CA GLY A 234 25.99 -22.17 5.73
C GLY A 234 24.59 -21.66 6.08
N LEU A 235 23.83 -21.18 5.09
CA LEU A 235 22.46 -20.70 5.24
C LEU A 235 21.65 -20.98 3.97
N ALA A 236 20.33 -21.05 4.13
CA ALA A 236 19.37 -21.14 3.04
C ALA A 236 18.06 -20.44 3.39
N LEU A 237 17.48 -19.70 2.43
CA LEU A 237 16.12 -19.21 2.48
C LEU A 237 15.31 -19.89 1.38
N VAL A 238 14.12 -20.39 1.70
CA VAL A 238 13.22 -21.04 0.73
C VAL A 238 11.84 -20.38 0.75
N HIS A 239 11.19 -20.42 -0.41
CA HIS A 239 9.85 -19.87 -0.57
C HIS A 239 9.02 -20.75 -1.51
N SER A 240 7.81 -21.08 -1.06
CA SER A 240 6.74 -21.66 -1.87
C SER A 240 5.64 -20.62 -2.03
N ARG A 241 5.37 -20.23 -3.28
CA ARG A 241 4.47 -19.12 -3.57
C ARG A 241 3.03 -19.60 -3.75
N PHE A 242 2.12 -18.82 -3.15
CA PHE A 242 0.69 -18.83 -3.44
C PHE A 242 0.31 -17.44 -3.99
N SER A 243 0.00 -17.37 -5.28
CA SER A 243 -0.28 -16.09 -5.95
C SER A 243 -1.78 -15.80 -5.94
N THR A 244 -2.18 -14.70 -5.29
CA THR A 244 -3.58 -14.28 -5.24
C THR A 244 -3.87 -13.04 -6.09
N ASN A 245 -2.91 -12.10 -6.19
CA ASN A 245 -3.15 -10.77 -6.75
C ASN A 245 -2.31 -10.44 -7.99
N THR A 246 -1.34 -11.29 -8.33
CA THR A 246 -0.45 -11.10 -9.49
C THR A 246 -0.26 -12.41 -10.24
N PHE A 247 -0.28 -12.37 -11.57
CA PHE A 247 0.05 -13.54 -12.36
C PHE A 247 1.45 -14.03 -12.03
N PRO A 248 1.66 -15.37 -11.93
CA PRO A 248 2.98 -15.94 -11.73
C PRO A 248 3.88 -15.67 -12.93
N THR A 249 5.13 -15.33 -12.67
CA THR A 249 6.18 -15.20 -13.68
C THR A 249 7.49 -15.73 -13.11
N TRP A 250 8.42 -16.12 -13.99
CA TRP A 250 9.73 -16.62 -13.59
C TRP A 250 10.48 -15.62 -12.68
N GLY A 251 10.48 -14.34 -13.04
CA GLY A 251 11.17 -13.28 -12.28
C GLY A 251 10.54 -12.95 -10.92
N LEU A 252 9.20 -13.10 -10.80
CA LEU A 252 8.46 -12.78 -9.57
C LEU A 252 8.40 -13.94 -8.57
N ALA A 253 8.92 -15.13 -8.91
CA ALA A 253 9.14 -16.17 -7.93
C ALA A 253 10.11 -15.69 -6.83
N GLN A 254 9.93 -16.17 -5.60
CA GLN A 254 10.76 -15.80 -4.46
C GLN A 254 11.69 -16.99 -4.09
N PRO A 255 12.77 -16.73 -3.35
CA PRO A 255 13.25 -15.48 -2.74
C PRO A 255 13.66 -14.40 -3.74
N PHE A 256 13.62 -13.15 -3.30
CA PHE A 256 14.28 -12.03 -3.97
C PHE A 256 15.74 -11.92 -3.50
N ARG A 257 16.42 -10.78 -3.77
CA ARG A 257 17.87 -10.65 -3.57
C ARG A 257 18.30 -10.64 -2.11
N LEU A 258 17.45 -10.08 -1.23
CA LEU A 258 17.70 -10.02 0.20
C LEU A 258 16.60 -10.66 1.04
N LEU A 259 15.38 -10.85 0.50
CA LEU A 259 14.25 -11.29 1.31
C LEU A 259 13.37 -12.37 0.66
N ALA A 260 12.66 -13.10 1.53
CA ALA A 260 11.50 -13.93 1.23
C ALA A 260 10.32 -13.43 2.08
N HIS A 261 9.16 -13.22 1.45
CA HIS A 261 8.00 -12.60 2.08
C HIS A 261 6.77 -13.49 1.98
N ASN A 262 6.18 -13.79 3.13
CA ASN A 262 4.86 -14.39 3.22
C ASN A 262 3.88 -13.33 3.74
N GLY A 263 3.05 -12.82 2.87
CA GLY A 263 2.07 -11.78 3.19
C GLY A 263 1.81 -10.84 2.03
N GLU A 264 1.38 -9.64 2.36
CA GLU A 264 1.09 -8.58 1.39
C GLU A 264 1.30 -7.20 2.01
N ILE A 265 1.91 -6.29 1.26
CA ILE A 265 2.07 -4.89 1.66
C ILE A 265 0.85 -4.09 1.18
N ASN A 266 -0.09 -3.84 2.08
CA ASN A 266 -1.35 -3.15 1.78
C ASN A 266 -1.13 -1.72 1.28
N THR A 267 -0.04 -1.08 1.70
CA THR A 267 0.30 0.32 1.39
C THR A 267 1.17 0.48 0.15
N ILE A 268 1.37 -0.58 -0.63
CA ILE A 268 2.35 -0.62 -1.73
C ILE A 268 2.24 0.54 -2.73
N ARG A 269 1.02 0.97 -3.09
CA ARG A 269 0.83 2.10 -4.03
C ARG A 269 1.39 3.41 -3.45
N GLY A 270 1.14 3.66 -2.17
CA GLY A 270 1.68 4.81 -1.45
C GLY A 270 3.19 4.73 -1.31
N ASN A 271 3.72 3.57 -0.88
CA ASN A 271 5.16 3.37 -0.71
C ASN A 271 5.94 3.61 -2.00
N ARG A 272 5.43 3.12 -3.16
CA ARG A 272 6.02 3.39 -4.48
C ARG A 272 6.02 4.89 -4.81
N GLY A 273 4.86 5.55 -4.66
CA GLY A 273 4.75 7.00 -4.96
C GLY A 273 5.63 7.85 -4.04
N TRP A 274 5.73 7.50 -2.75
CA TRP A 274 6.61 8.20 -1.83
C TRP A 274 8.09 7.91 -2.09
N MET A 275 8.45 6.70 -2.53
CA MET A 275 9.83 6.40 -2.92
C MET A 275 10.22 7.20 -4.17
N GLU A 276 9.37 7.23 -5.20
CA GLU A 276 9.55 8.07 -6.39
C GLU A 276 9.72 9.56 -6.02
N ALA A 277 8.85 10.08 -5.13
CA ALA A 277 8.95 11.46 -4.66
C ALA A 277 10.28 11.77 -3.96
N ARG A 278 10.90 10.79 -3.27
CA ARG A 278 12.19 10.92 -2.58
C ARG A 278 13.38 10.84 -3.50
N GLU A 279 13.29 10.13 -4.61
CA GLU A 279 14.42 9.92 -5.53
C GLU A 279 15.14 11.23 -5.92
N SER A 280 14.40 12.35 -5.95
CA SER A 280 14.95 13.65 -6.32
C SER A 280 15.91 14.24 -5.30
N VAL A 281 15.77 13.89 -4.02
CA VAL A 281 16.56 14.43 -2.89
C VAL A 281 17.58 13.44 -2.32
N LEU A 282 17.58 12.21 -2.82
CA LEU A 282 18.53 11.19 -2.41
C LEU A 282 19.95 11.50 -2.94
N SER A 283 20.93 11.36 -2.09
CA SER A 283 22.35 11.41 -2.46
C SER A 283 23.18 10.57 -1.50
N THR A 284 24.18 9.89 -2.01
CA THR A 284 25.12 9.13 -1.20
C THR A 284 26.48 9.06 -1.89
N PRO A 285 27.58 9.30 -1.17
CA PRO A 285 28.91 9.14 -1.74
C PRO A 285 29.24 7.69 -2.10
N THR A 286 28.52 6.73 -1.51
CA THR A 286 28.76 5.29 -1.67
C THR A 286 28.31 4.73 -3.02
N LEU A 287 27.29 5.30 -3.66
CA LEU A 287 26.72 4.81 -4.92
C LEU A 287 26.87 5.80 -6.08
N GLY A 288 27.58 6.92 -5.88
CA GLY A 288 27.78 7.93 -6.93
C GLY A 288 26.49 8.66 -7.33
N ASP A 289 26.24 8.87 -8.63
CA ASP A 289 25.05 9.57 -9.12
C ASP A 289 23.82 8.67 -9.09
N ILE A 290 22.94 8.90 -8.12
CA ILE A 290 21.69 8.15 -7.94
C ILE A 290 20.75 8.29 -9.16
N LYS A 291 20.92 9.29 -10.00
CA LYS A 291 20.07 9.44 -11.20
C LYS A 291 20.15 8.24 -12.13
N GLU A 292 21.32 7.60 -12.23
CA GLU A 292 21.51 6.41 -13.06
C GLU A 292 20.78 5.16 -12.50
N LEU A 293 20.41 5.20 -11.22
CA LEU A 293 19.74 4.09 -10.52
C LEU A 293 18.22 4.18 -10.58
N ARG A 294 17.68 5.33 -11.05
CA ARG A 294 16.23 5.57 -11.10
C ARG A 294 15.58 4.79 -12.24
N PRO A 295 14.38 4.24 -12.00
CA PRO A 295 13.68 4.21 -10.71
C PRO A 295 14.31 3.20 -9.76
N ILE A 296 14.30 3.52 -8.45
CA ILE A 296 14.77 2.59 -7.41
C ILE A 296 13.90 1.33 -7.43
N ILE A 297 12.58 1.50 -7.42
CA ILE A 297 11.62 0.42 -7.57
C ILE A 297 11.35 0.22 -9.06
N GLN A 298 11.67 -0.95 -9.58
CA GLN A 298 11.40 -1.27 -10.98
C GLN A 298 9.88 -1.33 -11.26
N PRO A 299 9.42 -0.79 -12.40
CA PRO A 299 8.02 -0.91 -12.81
C PRO A 299 7.59 -2.38 -12.97
N GLY A 300 6.32 -2.67 -12.70
CA GLY A 300 5.74 -4.00 -12.87
C GLY A 300 6.09 -5.03 -11.79
N MET A 301 6.88 -4.64 -10.77
CA MET A 301 7.23 -5.52 -9.66
C MET A 301 6.04 -5.82 -8.75
N SER A 302 6.06 -6.98 -8.06
CA SER A 302 5.14 -7.28 -6.96
C SER A 302 5.41 -6.35 -5.76
N ASP A 303 4.57 -6.40 -4.74
CA ASP A 303 4.78 -5.72 -3.46
C ASP A 303 6.08 -6.16 -2.80
N SER A 304 6.30 -7.46 -2.69
CA SER A 304 7.50 -8.08 -2.12
C SER A 304 8.78 -7.71 -2.88
N ALA A 305 8.72 -7.72 -4.22
CA ALA A 305 9.86 -7.31 -5.06
C ALA A 305 10.14 -5.80 -4.93
N SER A 306 9.10 -4.98 -4.74
CA SER A 306 9.27 -3.55 -4.49
C SER A 306 9.93 -3.29 -3.14
N LEU A 307 9.54 -4.04 -2.09
CA LEU A 307 10.17 -3.98 -0.78
C LEU A 307 11.64 -4.39 -0.85
N ASP A 308 11.95 -5.50 -1.57
CA ASP A 308 13.32 -5.96 -1.79
C ASP A 308 14.18 -4.90 -2.51
N ASN A 309 13.63 -4.22 -3.52
CA ASN A 309 14.36 -3.16 -4.24
C ASN A 309 14.74 -1.99 -3.30
N VAL A 310 13.84 -1.58 -2.41
CA VAL A 310 14.13 -0.51 -1.45
C VAL A 310 15.07 -0.99 -0.36
N LEU A 311 14.88 -2.20 0.15
CA LEU A 311 15.78 -2.81 1.15
C LEU A 311 17.20 -2.90 0.61
N GLU A 312 17.38 -3.44 -0.59
CA GLU A 312 18.66 -3.54 -1.25
C GLU A 312 19.32 -2.16 -1.45
N PHE A 313 18.55 -1.18 -1.94
CA PHE A 313 19.02 0.19 -2.07
C PHE A 313 19.54 0.78 -0.76
N LEU A 314 18.79 0.64 0.32
CA LEU A 314 19.18 1.14 1.64
C LEU A 314 20.46 0.46 2.16
N VAL A 315 20.57 -0.85 2.00
CA VAL A 315 21.75 -1.63 2.40
C VAL A 315 22.97 -1.24 1.56
N MET A 316 22.83 -1.15 0.24
CA MET A 316 23.94 -0.74 -0.65
C MET A 316 24.32 0.72 -0.43
N SER A 317 23.43 1.57 0.07
CA SER A 317 23.72 2.94 0.47
C SER A 317 24.45 3.04 1.82
N GLY A 318 24.62 1.94 2.56
CA GLY A 318 25.41 1.87 3.78
C GLY A 318 24.65 1.65 5.08
N LEU A 319 23.32 1.46 5.06
CA LEU A 319 22.59 1.01 6.23
C LEU A 319 22.86 -0.48 6.48
N SER A 320 22.95 -0.88 7.75
CA SER A 320 22.96 -2.33 8.04
C SER A 320 21.59 -2.97 7.72
N LEU A 321 21.59 -4.23 7.33
CA LEU A 321 20.38 -4.96 6.99
C LEU A 321 19.31 -4.92 8.10
N PRO A 322 19.62 -5.16 9.38
CA PRO A 322 18.61 -5.04 10.46
C PRO A 322 18.13 -3.61 10.69
N HIS A 323 18.97 -2.58 10.45
CA HIS A 323 18.55 -1.18 10.54
C HIS A 323 17.52 -0.85 9.43
N ALA A 324 17.83 -1.21 8.20
CA ALA A 324 16.92 -1.00 7.07
C ALA A 324 15.58 -1.72 7.28
N MET A 325 15.61 -2.96 7.78
CA MET A 325 14.40 -3.71 8.11
C MET A 325 13.57 -3.03 9.23
N ALA A 326 14.19 -2.60 10.32
CA ALA A 326 13.51 -1.90 11.42
C ALA A 326 12.93 -0.54 10.98
N MET A 327 13.56 0.14 10.01
CA MET A 327 13.08 1.38 9.42
C MET A 327 11.86 1.16 8.53
N LEU A 328 11.89 0.12 7.67
CA LEU A 328 10.82 -0.18 6.72
C LEU A 328 9.58 -0.77 7.40
N VAL A 329 9.77 -1.63 8.41
CA VAL A 329 8.71 -2.34 9.13
C VAL A 329 8.84 -2.08 10.64
N PRO A 330 8.49 -0.86 11.10
CA PRO A 330 8.66 -0.48 12.49
C PRO A 330 7.68 -1.20 13.42
N GLU A 331 8.13 -1.47 14.65
CA GLU A 331 7.29 -1.96 15.74
C GLU A 331 6.23 -0.91 16.14
N SER A 332 5.05 -1.36 16.57
CA SER A 332 4.05 -0.49 17.16
C SER A 332 4.39 -0.17 18.61
N PHE A 333 4.11 1.06 19.02
CA PHE A 333 4.26 1.50 20.41
C PHE A 333 3.22 2.56 20.77
N ASN A 334 2.69 2.47 21.98
CA ASN A 334 1.79 3.43 22.60
C ASN A 334 1.72 3.20 24.10
N GLU A 335 0.80 3.85 24.80
CA GLU A 335 0.62 3.66 26.26
C GLU A 335 0.29 2.21 26.66
N LYS A 336 -0.42 1.46 25.81
CA LYS A 336 -0.79 0.04 26.03
C LYS A 336 0.31 -0.94 25.62
N ASN A 337 1.23 -0.52 24.75
CA ASN A 337 2.39 -1.28 24.32
C ASN A 337 3.66 -0.43 24.47
N PRO A 338 4.14 -0.17 25.68
CA PRO A 338 5.27 0.71 25.94
C PRO A 338 6.60 0.05 25.52
N ILE A 339 7.48 0.86 24.95
CA ILE A 339 8.88 0.52 24.65
C ILE A 339 9.81 1.54 25.33
N SER A 340 11.13 1.28 25.33
CA SER A 340 12.08 2.25 25.89
C SER A 340 12.05 3.58 25.15
N GLU A 341 12.30 4.69 25.84
CA GLU A 341 12.28 6.04 25.25
C GLU A 341 13.32 6.20 24.11
N ASP A 342 14.45 5.53 24.18
CA ASP A 342 15.47 5.57 23.13
C ASP A 342 14.99 4.83 21.87
N LEU A 343 14.38 3.65 22.05
CA LEU A 343 13.78 2.89 20.93
C LEU A 343 12.58 3.62 20.33
N LYS A 344 11.74 4.25 21.15
CA LYS A 344 10.66 5.12 20.69
C LYS A 344 11.20 6.27 19.84
N SER A 345 12.28 6.90 20.30
CA SER A 345 12.93 7.99 19.59
C SER A 345 13.55 7.53 18.25
N PHE A 346 14.11 6.33 18.21
CA PHE A 346 14.57 5.71 16.97
C PHE A 346 13.41 5.56 15.96
N TYR A 347 12.30 4.98 16.37
CA TYR A 347 11.16 4.78 15.48
C TYR A 347 10.47 6.09 15.08
N GLU A 348 10.34 7.05 15.98
CA GLU A 348 9.83 8.39 15.66
C GLU A 348 10.70 9.09 14.63
N TYR A 349 12.01 9.06 14.82
CA TYR A 349 12.97 9.65 13.87
C TYR A 349 12.80 9.05 12.46
N HIS A 350 12.79 7.71 12.36
CA HIS A 350 12.65 7.05 11.07
C HIS A 350 11.25 7.23 10.47
N SER A 351 10.20 7.33 11.27
CA SER A 351 8.86 7.62 10.79
C SER A 351 8.73 9.03 10.20
N ILE A 352 9.53 10.00 10.64
CA ILE A 352 9.60 11.31 10.00
C ILE A 352 10.13 11.20 8.56
N LEU A 353 11.10 10.31 8.33
CA LEU A 353 11.79 10.17 7.05
C LEU A 353 11.05 9.28 6.05
N MET A 354 10.45 8.19 6.52
CA MET A 354 9.80 7.18 5.68
C MET A 354 8.51 6.69 6.33
N GLU A 355 7.48 6.55 5.51
CA GLU A 355 6.25 5.87 5.92
C GLU A 355 6.51 4.36 6.11
N PRO A 356 5.91 3.71 7.10
CA PRO A 356 5.98 2.27 7.24
C PRO A 356 5.47 1.53 6.00
N TRP A 357 6.12 0.42 5.65
CA TRP A 357 5.61 -0.56 4.71
C TRP A 357 4.68 -1.48 5.48
N ASP A 358 3.39 -1.27 5.32
CA ASP A 358 2.36 -1.80 6.22
C ASP A 358 1.49 -2.84 5.54
N GLY A 359 1.23 -3.93 6.25
CA GLY A 359 0.45 -5.06 5.81
C GLY A 359 0.83 -6.32 6.59
N PRO A 360 0.07 -7.43 6.47
CA PRO A 360 0.41 -8.69 7.13
C PRO A 360 1.67 -9.28 6.49
N ALA A 361 2.77 -9.38 7.24
CA ALA A 361 4.04 -9.84 6.72
C ALA A 361 4.82 -10.75 7.70
N ALA A 362 5.28 -11.89 7.19
CA ALA A 362 6.39 -12.63 7.76
C ALA A 362 7.56 -12.53 6.78
N LEU A 363 8.64 -11.92 7.22
CA LEU A 363 9.81 -11.58 6.42
C LEU A 363 11.00 -12.41 6.89
N LEU A 364 11.61 -13.17 5.97
CA LEU A 364 12.91 -13.78 6.17
C LEU A 364 13.89 -13.08 5.25
N PHE A 365 15.08 -12.75 5.74
CA PHE A 365 16.03 -11.94 4.99
C PHE A 365 17.48 -12.36 5.25
N SER A 366 18.33 -12.19 4.25
CA SER A 366 19.77 -12.46 4.34
C SER A 366 20.55 -11.65 3.32
N ASP A 367 21.76 -11.19 3.74
CA ASP A 367 22.78 -10.63 2.84
C ASP A 367 23.94 -11.60 2.60
N GLY A 368 23.83 -12.87 3.03
CA GLY A 368 24.85 -13.90 2.95
C GLY A 368 25.76 -14.02 4.17
N ARG A 369 25.76 -13.01 5.06
CA ARG A 369 26.35 -13.05 6.39
C ARG A 369 25.27 -13.12 7.46
N PHE A 370 24.41 -12.10 7.46
CA PHE A 370 23.25 -12.06 8.35
C PHE A 370 22.11 -12.92 7.78
N ALA A 371 21.46 -13.67 8.66
CA ALA A 371 20.21 -14.36 8.37
C ALA A 371 19.20 -14.05 9.46
N GLY A 372 18.01 -13.56 9.10
CA GLY A 372 17.06 -13.11 10.09
C GLY A 372 15.61 -13.28 9.69
N GLY A 373 14.74 -13.15 10.69
CA GLY A 373 13.30 -13.17 10.50
C GLY A 373 12.59 -12.11 11.34
N MET A 374 11.54 -11.52 10.80
CA MET A 374 10.68 -10.60 11.55
C MET A 374 9.22 -10.69 11.10
N LEU A 375 8.33 -10.26 11.99
CA LEU A 375 6.92 -10.06 11.66
C LEU A 375 6.59 -8.57 11.57
N ASP A 376 5.53 -8.27 10.82
CA ASP A 376 4.92 -6.94 10.82
C ASP A 376 4.42 -6.54 12.21
N ARG A 377 4.08 -5.27 12.38
CA ARG A 377 3.63 -4.71 13.66
C ARG A 377 2.34 -5.33 14.21
N ASN A 378 1.49 -5.92 13.34
CA ASN A 378 0.25 -6.60 13.73
C ASN A 378 0.48 -8.07 14.07
N GLY A 379 1.50 -8.71 13.48
CA GLY A 379 1.85 -10.11 13.66
C GLY A 379 0.75 -11.05 13.20
N LEU A 380 0.11 -10.76 12.07
CA LEU A 380 -0.98 -11.57 11.52
C LEU A 380 -0.49 -12.87 10.88
N ARG A 381 0.74 -12.87 10.35
CA ARG A 381 1.36 -14.08 9.78
C ARG A 381 2.14 -14.84 10.84
N PRO A 382 2.05 -16.18 10.88
CA PRO A 382 2.84 -16.98 11.83
C PRO A 382 4.29 -17.12 11.35
N ALA A 383 5.21 -17.18 12.32
CA ALA A 383 6.57 -17.69 12.12
C ALA A 383 7.06 -18.37 13.38
N ARG A 384 7.64 -19.56 13.21
CA ARG A 384 8.17 -20.39 14.29
C ARG A 384 9.67 -20.56 14.10
N TYR A 385 10.41 -20.65 15.20
CA TYR A 385 11.83 -20.98 15.14
C TYR A 385 12.19 -22.11 16.08
N LEU A 386 13.27 -22.81 15.74
CA LEU A 386 13.85 -23.89 16.51
C LEU A 386 15.37 -23.78 16.38
N ILE A 387 16.08 -23.99 17.48
CA ILE A 387 17.54 -24.06 17.55
C ILE A 387 17.91 -25.43 18.07
N THR A 388 18.83 -26.12 17.38
CA THR A 388 19.34 -27.43 17.78
C THR A 388 20.59 -27.31 18.61
N LYS A 389 21.01 -28.42 19.28
CA LYS A 389 22.25 -28.51 20.04
C LYS A 389 23.52 -28.48 19.18
N ASN A 390 23.40 -28.80 17.90
CA ASN A 390 24.47 -28.70 16.91
C ASN A 390 24.43 -27.38 16.12
N ASP A 391 23.90 -26.32 16.78
CA ASP A 391 23.91 -24.93 16.33
C ASP A 391 23.26 -24.68 14.95
N MET A 392 22.27 -25.49 14.58
CA MET A 392 21.37 -25.19 13.47
C MET A 392 20.14 -24.42 13.97
N MET A 393 19.80 -23.31 13.31
CA MET A 393 18.53 -22.62 13.50
C MET A 393 17.64 -22.83 12.27
N VAL A 394 16.37 -23.16 12.52
CA VAL A 394 15.32 -23.22 11.51
C VAL A 394 14.22 -22.23 11.87
N VAL A 395 13.83 -21.38 10.92
CA VAL A 395 12.69 -20.47 11.04
C VAL A 395 11.73 -20.75 9.88
N ALA A 396 10.45 -20.96 10.16
CA ALA A 396 9.48 -21.25 9.11
C ALA A 396 8.09 -20.69 9.44
N SER A 397 7.27 -20.53 8.42
CA SER A 397 5.87 -20.08 8.55
C SER A 397 5.02 -21.07 9.37
N GLU A 398 5.44 -22.33 9.53
CA GLU A 398 4.73 -23.36 10.28
C GLU A 398 5.70 -24.31 10.98
N VAL A 399 5.17 -25.15 11.87
CA VAL A 399 5.90 -26.25 12.50
C VAL A 399 5.80 -27.52 11.64
N GLY A 400 6.72 -28.47 11.82
CA GLY A 400 6.69 -29.75 11.10
C GLY A 400 7.31 -29.69 9.71
N VAL A 401 7.98 -28.59 9.36
CA VAL A 401 8.73 -28.47 8.08
C VAL A 401 9.97 -29.36 8.05
N MET A 402 10.48 -29.75 9.21
CA MET A 402 11.56 -30.75 9.41
C MET A 402 11.27 -31.56 10.67
N ASP A 403 11.75 -32.79 10.66
CA ASP A 403 11.71 -33.68 11.83
C ASP A 403 12.98 -33.51 12.67
N PHE A 404 12.81 -33.39 13.98
CA PHE A 404 13.89 -33.30 14.97
C PHE A 404 13.62 -34.25 16.12
N GLU A 405 14.65 -34.96 16.56
CA GLU A 405 14.54 -35.71 17.82
C GLU A 405 14.39 -34.71 18.97
N PRO A 406 13.44 -34.91 19.89
CA PRO A 406 13.22 -33.98 21.01
C PRO A 406 14.47 -33.70 21.83
N GLY A 407 15.38 -34.67 21.90
CA GLY A 407 16.66 -34.57 22.61
C GLY A 407 17.66 -33.60 21.96
N ASP A 408 17.53 -33.31 20.67
CA ASP A 408 18.44 -32.46 19.95
C ASP A 408 18.03 -30.98 19.94
N ILE A 409 16.82 -30.70 20.43
CA ILE A 409 16.32 -29.33 20.49
C ILE A 409 16.92 -28.61 21.70
N LYS A 410 17.58 -27.46 21.43
CA LYS A 410 18.12 -26.56 22.45
C LYS A 410 17.07 -25.49 22.84
N GLU A 411 16.43 -24.91 21.83
CA GLU A 411 15.42 -23.85 22.03
C GLU A 411 14.34 -23.93 20.92
N LYS A 412 13.12 -23.56 21.23
CA LYS A 412 12.04 -23.36 20.26
C LYS A 412 11.15 -22.19 20.68
N GLY A 413 10.66 -21.46 19.70
CA GLY A 413 9.83 -20.29 19.94
C GLY A 413 9.00 -19.85 18.73
N ARG A 414 8.42 -18.69 18.89
CA ARG A 414 7.70 -17.99 17.81
C ARG A 414 8.21 -16.56 17.71
N LEU A 415 8.26 -16.05 16.49
CA LEU A 415 8.43 -14.61 16.29
C LEU A 415 7.17 -13.90 16.80
N GLN A 416 7.37 -12.78 17.44
CA GLN A 416 6.29 -11.93 17.95
C GLN A 416 6.07 -10.73 17.01
N PRO A 417 4.89 -10.04 17.08
CA PRO A 417 4.62 -8.85 16.30
C PRO A 417 5.73 -7.80 16.42
N GLY A 418 6.22 -7.34 15.30
CA GLY A 418 7.28 -6.32 15.25
C GLY A 418 8.66 -6.74 15.74
N LYS A 419 8.87 -8.00 16.15
CA LYS A 419 10.14 -8.48 16.72
C LYS A 419 11.05 -9.09 15.65
N ILE A 420 12.37 -8.91 15.84
CA ILE A 420 13.43 -9.38 14.93
C ILE A 420 14.26 -10.46 15.64
N LEU A 421 14.56 -11.54 14.94
CA LEU A 421 15.56 -12.54 15.32
C LEU A 421 16.63 -12.55 14.22
N LEU A 422 17.91 -12.44 14.60
CA LEU A 422 19.02 -12.33 13.66
C LEU A 422 20.19 -13.23 14.07
N VAL A 423 20.82 -13.86 13.07
CA VAL A 423 22.07 -14.61 13.22
C VAL A 423 23.16 -13.89 12.44
N ASP A 424 24.33 -13.65 13.08
CA ASP A 424 25.57 -13.25 12.41
C ASP A 424 26.45 -14.50 12.25
N THR A 425 26.48 -15.06 11.06
CA THR A 425 27.21 -16.30 10.77
C THR A 425 28.72 -16.16 10.82
N GLU A 426 29.27 -14.94 10.73
CA GLU A 426 30.71 -14.71 10.85
C GLU A 426 31.15 -14.66 12.32
N LYS A 427 30.30 -14.14 13.22
CA LYS A 427 30.59 -14.11 14.65
C LYS A 427 30.10 -15.36 15.38
N GLY A 428 29.18 -16.12 14.80
CA GLY A 428 28.54 -17.24 15.47
C GLY A 428 27.59 -16.80 16.58
N GLU A 429 26.92 -15.67 16.42
CA GLU A 429 26.07 -15.05 17.44
C GLU A 429 24.63 -14.93 16.99
N ILE A 430 23.72 -15.11 17.96
CA ILE A 430 22.28 -14.86 17.78
C ILE A 430 21.94 -13.55 18.49
N TYR A 431 21.34 -12.62 17.76
CA TYR A 431 20.79 -11.38 18.31
C TYR A 431 19.29 -11.49 18.47
N TYR A 432 18.83 -11.45 19.71
CA TYR A 432 17.41 -11.34 20.01
C TYR A 432 16.94 -9.89 19.95
N ASP A 433 15.64 -9.69 19.72
CA ASP A 433 15.01 -8.40 19.48
C ASP A 433 15.48 -7.25 20.40
N GLY A 434 15.45 -7.48 21.71
CA GLY A 434 15.76 -6.43 22.68
C GLY A 434 17.20 -5.90 22.59
N GLU A 435 18.17 -6.81 22.42
CA GLU A 435 19.56 -6.46 22.29
C GLU A 435 19.86 -5.75 20.96
N LEU A 436 19.35 -6.31 19.86
CA LEU A 436 19.52 -5.74 18.52
C LEU A 436 18.92 -4.33 18.44
N LYS A 437 17.68 -4.17 18.91
CA LYS A 437 17.00 -2.87 18.87
C LYS A 437 17.62 -1.84 19.81
N LYS A 438 18.19 -2.27 20.93
CA LYS A 438 18.97 -1.38 21.79
C LYS A 438 20.20 -0.82 21.04
N GLN A 439 20.96 -1.68 20.38
CA GLN A 439 22.11 -1.25 19.56
C GLN A 439 21.69 -0.25 18.46
N LEU A 440 20.56 -0.50 17.79
CA LEU A 440 20.04 0.41 16.76
C LEU A 440 19.61 1.77 17.36
N ALA A 441 18.95 1.75 18.50
CA ALA A 441 18.46 2.97 19.17
C ALA A 441 19.61 3.84 19.72
N GLU A 442 20.69 3.23 20.15
CA GLU A 442 21.87 3.91 20.70
C GLU A 442 22.88 4.35 19.62
N ALA A 443 22.69 3.93 18.35
CA ALA A 443 23.63 4.23 17.26
C ALA A 443 23.76 5.74 16.95
N LYS A 444 22.72 6.53 17.23
CA LYS A 444 22.69 8.00 17.08
C LYS A 444 21.87 8.61 18.22
N PRO A 445 22.08 9.89 18.56
CA PRO A 445 21.37 10.54 19.68
C PRO A 445 19.94 10.99 19.28
N TYR A 446 19.12 10.08 18.76
CA TYR A 446 17.78 10.37 18.25
C TYR A 446 16.88 11.08 19.26
N ARG A 447 16.98 10.69 20.54
CA ARG A 447 16.20 11.29 21.64
C ARG A 447 16.54 12.78 21.80
N THR A 448 17.83 13.12 21.80
CA THR A 448 18.29 14.52 21.89
C THR A 448 17.85 15.30 20.67
N TRP A 449 17.98 14.74 19.48
CA TRP A 449 17.56 15.39 18.24
C TRP A 449 16.07 15.72 18.24
N LEU A 450 15.21 14.77 18.63
CA LEU A 450 13.76 14.96 18.70
C LEU A 450 13.38 15.96 19.79
N SER A 451 13.90 15.82 21.02
CA SER A 451 13.56 16.71 22.13
C SER A 451 13.96 18.17 21.87
N THR A 452 15.04 18.39 21.13
CA THR A 452 15.53 19.73 20.79
C THR A 452 14.75 20.36 19.62
N ASN A 453 14.34 19.56 18.63
CA ASN A 453 13.88 20.10 17.33
C ASN A 453 12.39 19.91 17.05
N ARG A 454 11.76 18.85 17.54
CA ARG A 454 10.34 18.59 17.36
C ARG A 454 9.47 19.59 18.10
N ILE A 455 8.35 19.96 17.54
CA ILE A 455 7.35 20.86 18.12
C ILE A 455 6.03 20.11 18.24
N GLU A 456 5.41 20.14 19.41
CA GLU A 456 4.04 19.67 19.61
C GLU A 456 3.08 20.81 19.25
N LEU A 457 2.15 20.60 18.30
CA LEU A 457 1.22 21.65 17.90
C LEU A 457 0.37 22.14 19.08
N ASP A 458 -0.05 21.23 19.95
CA ASP A 458 -0.92 21.51 21.08
C ASP A 458 -0.24 22.34 22.19
N GLU A 459 1.09 22.43 22.19
CA GLU A 459 1.86 23.29 23.11
C GLU A 459 1.95 24.75 22.60
N LEU A 460 1.68 24.99 21.32
CA LEU A 460 1.69 26.33 20.74
C LEU A 460 0.37 27.05 21.04
N LYS A 461 0.46 28.32 21.35
CA LYS A 461 -0.72 29.18 21.63
C LYS A 461 -0.97 30.15 20.49
N SER A 462 -2.23 30.29 20.10
CA SER A 462 -2.63 31.39 19.21
C SER A 462 -2.55 32.73 19.95
N GLY A 463 -1.96 33.72 19.30
CA GLY A 463 -1.91 35.10 19.84
C GLY A 463 -3.23 35.88 19.69
N ARG A 464 -4.26 35.28 19.07
CA ARG A 464 -5.54 35.94 18.76
C ARG A 464 -6.72 34.96 18.87
N LYS A 465 -7.90 35.54 19.07
CA LYS A 465 -9.15 34.76 18.99
C LYS A 465 -9.51 34.55 17.51
N VAL A 466 -9.62 33.28 17.10
CA VAL A 466 -10.00 32.92 15.74
C VAL A 466 -11.53 32.81 15.66
N PRO A 467 -12.19 33.51 14.74
CA PRO A 467 -13.64 33.42 14.59
C PRO A 467 -14.05 32.07 14.01
N HIS A 468 -15.19 31.56 14.45
CA HIS A 468 -15.77 30.32 13.93
C HIS A 468 -16.83 30.57 12.87
N HIS A 469 -17.46 31.78 12.86
CA HIS A 469 -18.46 32.12 11.88
C HIS A 469 -17.86 32.41 10.49
N VAL A 470 -18.64 32.21 9.47
CA VAL A 470 -18.30 32.47 8.07
C VAL A 470 -19.29 33.55 7.58
N GLU A 471 -18.77 34.55 6.87
CA GLU A 471 -19.61 35.56 6.21
C GLU A 471 -20.49 34.93 5.14
N ASN A 472 -21.70 35.46 4.91
CA ASN A 472 -22.66 34.91 3.97
C ASN A 472 -22.92 33.41 4.19
N TYR A 473 -23.03 32.97 5.44
CA TYR A 473 -23.12 31.59 5.90
C TYR A 473 -24.08 30.73 5.06
N ASP A 474 -25.33 31.17 4.82
CA ASP A 474 -26.32 30.42 4.06
C ASP A 474 -25.95 30.29 2.58
N CYS A 475 -25.33 31.32 2.01
CA CYS A 475 -24.76 31.28 0.66
C CYS A 475 -23.64 30.23 0.59
N MET A 476 -22.71 30.22 1.54
CA MET A 476 -21.59 29.31 1.58
C MET A 476 -22.02 27.85 1.77
N LEU A 477 -23.05 27.59 2.59
CA LEU A 477 -23.58 26.23 2.73
C LEU A 477 -24.08 25.69 1.39
N ARG A 478 -24.79 26.46 0.59
CA ARG A 478 -25.25 26.05 -0.74
C ARG A 478 -24.10 25.90 -1.73
N THR A 479 -23.17 26.83 -1.71
CA THR A 479 -21.98 26.82 -2.58
C THR A 479 -21.14 25.55 -2.39
N PHE A 480 -21.05 25.03 -1.15
CA PHE A 480 -20.35 23.77 -0.86
C PHE A 480 -21.28 22.55 -0.84
N GLY A 481 -22.51 22.67 -1.35
CA GLY A 481 -23.43 21.57 -1.52
C GLY A 481 -23.89 20.94 -0.21
N TYR A 482 -24.02 21.72 0.89
CA TYR A 482 -24.63 21.23 2.13
C TYR A 482 -26.11 21.03 1.96
N SER A 483 -26.61 19.96 2.48
CA SER A 483 -28.05 19.66 2.57
C SER A 483 -28.51 19.70 4.03
N LYS A 484 -29.84 19.74 4.18
CA LYS A 484 -30.46 19.61 5.50
C LYS A 484 -30.12 18.25 6.13
N GLU A 485 -30.05 17.18 5.33
CA GLU A 485 -29.68 15.84 5.81
C GLU A 485 -28.23 15.80 6.32
N ASP A 486 -27.29 16.49 5.68
CA ASP A 486 -25.87 16.54 6.14
C ASP A 486 -25.78 17.14 7.56
N ILE A 487 -26.58 18.15 7.84
CA ILE A 487 -26.60 18.81 9.16
C ILE A 487 -27.30 17.92 10.19
N GLU A 488 -28.54 17.52 9.92
CA GLU A 488 -29.39 16.79 10.87
C GLU A 488 -28.98 15.34 11.10
N LYS A 489 -28.54 14.65 10.04
CA LYS A 489 -28.28 13.22 10.07
C LYS A 489 -26.80 12.86 10.24
N LEU A 490 -25.90 13.83 10.02
CA LEU A 490 -24.46 13.57 10.06
C LEU A 490 -23.75 14.49 11.08
N ILE A 491 -23.66 15.81 10.83
CA ILE A 491 -22.84 16.72 11.62
C ILE A 491 -23.34 16.83 13.07
N MET A 492 -24.64 17.06 13.27
CA MET A 492 -25.23 17.21 14.60
C MET A 492 -25.09 15.96 15.47
N PRO A 493 -25.36 14.72 15.00
CA PRO A 493 -25.08 13.52 15.77
C PRO A 493 -23.60 13.35 16.11
N MET A 494 -22.69 13.62 15.16
CA MET A 494 -21.26 13.54 15.39
C MET A 494 -20.79 14.48 16.50
N ALA A 495 -21.26 15.73 16.47
CA ALA A 495 -20.95 16.75 17.47
C ALA A 495 -21.55 16.42 18.85
N SER A 496 -22.74 15.85 18.87
CA SER A 496 -23.44 15.52 20.11
C SER A 496 -22.85 14.29 20.81
N THR A 497 -22.43 13.26 20.05
CA THR A 497 -22.07 11.95 20.61
C THR A 497 -20.58 11.62 20.54
N GLY A 498 -19.82 12.30 19.67
CA GLY A 498 -18.44 11.95 19.37
C GLY A 498 -18.29 10.60 18.64
N ALA A 499 -19.32 10.21 17.89
CA ALA A 499 -19.34 9.03 17.07
C ALA A 499 -20.09 9.30 15.76
N GLU A 500 -19.65 8.67 14.67
CA GLU A 500 -20.37 8.70 13.41
C GLU A 500 -21.73 8.02 13.56
N PRO A 501 -22.81 8.60 13.01
CA PRO A 501 -24.15 8.00 13.09
C PRO A 501 -24.21 6.70 12.27
N ILE A 502 -25.07 5.78 12.71
CA ILE A 502 -25.31 4.51 12.02
C ILE A 502 -26.49 4.70 11.08
N HIS A 503 -26.28 4.31 9.81
CA HIS A 503 -27.30 4.35 8.76
C HIS A 503 -27.56 2.96 8.21
N SER A 504 -28.47 2.87 7.22
CA SER A 504 -28.75 1.66 6.46
C SER A 504 -27.48 1.16 5.75
N MET A 505 -27.27 -0.16 5.70
CA MET A 505 -26.15 -0.76 4.96
C MET A 505 -26.33 -0.72 3.44
N GLY A 506 -27.57 -0.69 2.96
CA GLY A 506 -27.86 -0.60 1.54
C GLY A 506 -27.94 0.84 1.06
N ASN A 507 -27.56 1.05 -0.19
CA ASN A 507 -27.77 2.31 -0.91
C ASN A 507 -28.44 2.00 -2.25
N ASP A 508 -29.62 2.57 -2.47
CA ASP A 508 -30.46 2.37 -3.66
C ASP A 508 -30.53 3.64 -4.54
N THR A 509 -29.68 4.63 -4.26
CA THR A 509 -29.52 5.81 -5.11
C THR A 509 -28.60 5.48 -6.29
N PRO A 510 -28.66 6.24 -7.41
CA PRO A 510 -27.77 6.04 -8.54
C PRO A 510 -26.30 6.26 -8.14
N LEU A 511 -25.39 5.63 -8.89
CA LEU A 511 -23.99 6.04 -8.87
C LEU A 511 -23.88 7.50 -9.31
N ALA A 512 -22.89 8.23 -8.78
CA ALA A 512 -22.71 9.65 -9.10
C ALA A 512 -22.71 9.93 -10.62
N VAL A 513 -22.08 9.06 -11.42
CA VAL A 513 -22.03 9.17 -12.87
C VAL A 513 -23.39 8.98 -13.56
N LEU A 514 -24.37 8.39 -12.89
CA LEU A 514 -25.73 8.14 -13.39
C LEU A 514 -26.76 9.10 -12.80
N SER A 515 -26.37 9.97 -11.88
CA SER A 515 -27.26 10.96 -11.27
C SER A 515 -27.48 12.15 -12.20
N ASP A 516 -28.72 12.69 -12.18
CA ASP A 516 -29.07 13.96 -12.86
C ASP A 516 -28.79 15.19 -11.98
N LYS A 517 -28.34 14.98 -10.74
CA LYS A 517 -28.06 16.08 -9.80
C LYS A 517 -26.56 16.40 -9.82
N PRO A 518 -26.17 17.66 -9.57
CA PRO A 518 -24.77 18.01 -9.35
C PRO A 518 -24.17 17.15 -8.23
N GLN A 519 -22.98 16.62 -8.45
CA GLN A 519 -22.31 15.70 -7.51
C GLN A 519 -21.03 16.30 -7.00
N LEU A 520 -20.75 16.11 -5.72
CA LEU A 520 -19.41 16.33 -5.19
C LEU A 520 -18.46 15.30 -5.76
N LEU A 521 -17.25 15.73 -6.09
CA LEU A 521 -16.26 14.84 -6.71
C LEU A 521 -15.95 13.60 -5.85
N TYR A 522 -16.09 13.68 -4.54
CA TYR A 522 -15.93 12.55 -3.62
C TYR A 522 -16.86 11.37 -3.93
N ASN A 523 -18.04 11.63 -4.46
CA ASN A 523 -19.05 10.61 -4.74
C ASN A 523 -18.66 9.64 -5.87
N TYR A 524 -17.64 9.99 -6.65
CA TYR A 524 -17.07 9.15 -7.71
C TYR A 524 -16.02 8.15 -7.22
N PHE A 525 -15.78 8.07 -5.92
CA PHE A 525 -14.77 7.19 -5.35
C PHE A 525 -15.39 6.20 -4.36
N ARG A 526 -14.82 5.01 -4.32
CA ARG A 526 -15.17 3.96 -3.36
C ARG A 526 -13.92 3.46 -2.68
N GLN A 527 -13.97 3.31 -1.35
CA GLN A 527 -12.89 2.74 -0.56
C GLN A 527 -12.73 1.27 -0.91
N GLN A 528 -11.52 0.82 -1.16
CA GLN A 528 -11.19 -0.59 -1.27
C GLN A 528 -11.21 -1.26 0.12
N PHE A 529 -11.39 -2.58 0.14
CA PHE A 529 -11.38 -3.39 1.36
C PHE A 529 -10.20 -4.35 1.33
N ALA A 530 -9.76 -4.79 2.52
CA ALA A 530 -8.82 -5.90 2.66
C ALA A 530 -9.47 -7.20 2.13
N GLN A 531 -8.67 -8.02 1.46
CA GLN A 531 -9.10 -9.32 0.94
C GLN A 531 -8.93 -10.42 1.99
N VAL A 532 -9.44 -11.62 1.71
CA VAL A 532 -9.43 -12.76 2.66
C VAL A 532 -8.01 -13.14 3.10
N THR A 533 -7.04 -13.16 2.18
CA THR A 533 -5.62 -13.44 2.48
C THR A 533 -4.92 -12.28 3.17
N ASN A 534 -5.59 -11.13 3.28
CA ASN A 534 -5.12 -9.87 3.76
C ASN A 534 -6.13 -9.29 4.76
N PRO A 535 -6.30 -9.90 5.94
CA PRO A 535 -7.41 -9.60 6.82
C PRO A 535 -7.34 -8.17 7.36
N PRO A 536 -8.50 -7.57 7.70
CA PRO A 536 -8.56 -6.29 8.40
C PRO A 536 -7.95 -6.41 9.81
N ILE A 537 -7.56 -5.25 10.37
CA ILE A 537 -7.12 -5.16 11.77
C ILE A 537 -8.35 -5.31 12.66
N ASP A 538 -8.31 -6.23 13.59
CA ASP A 538 -9.39 -6.44 14.54
C ASP A 538 -9.45 -5.33 15.63
N PRO A 539 -10.61 -5.12 16.29
CA PRO A 539 -10.77 -4.04 17.27
C PRO A 539 -9.80 -4.08 18.46
N LEU A 540 -9.30 -5.26 18.85
CA LEU A 540 -8.33 -5.37 19.94
C LEU A 540 -6.94 -4.91 19.49
N ARG A 541 -6.52 -5.31 18.29
CA ARG A 541 -5.26 -4.84 17.69
C ARG A 541 -5.30 -3.38 17.32
N GLU A 542 -6.46 -2.84 16.91
CA GLU A 542 -6.63 -1.43 16.59
C GLU A 542 -6.05 -0.52 17.67
N GLU A 543 -6.37 -0.80 18.94
CA GLU A 543 -5.88 -0.01 20.07
C GLU A 543 -4.36 -0.16 20.32
N LEU A 544 -3.75 -1.26 19.87
CA LEU A 544 -2.34 -1.57 20.12
C LEU A 544 -1.42 -1.08 19.00
N VAL A 545 -1.89 -1.07 17.76
CA VAL A 545 -1.02 -0.90 16.60
C VAL A 545 -1.33 0.33 15.76
N MET A 546 -2.56 0.91 15.86
CA MET A 546 -2.97 2.00 14.99
C MET A 546 -2.60 3.38 15.52
N SER A 547 -2.27 4.30 14.60
CA SER A 547 -1.91 5.68 14.94
C SER A 547 -2.37 6.67 13.86
N LEU A 548 -2.95 7.79 14.29
CA LEU A 548 -3.23 8.96 13.46
C LEU A 548 -2.16 10.06 13.59
N THR A 549 -1.07 9.80 14.30
CA THR A 549 0.01 10.77 14.45
C THR A 549 0.64 11.10 13.10
N GLU A 550 0.76 12.40 12.81
CA GLU A 550 1.40 12.91 11.61
C GLU A 550 2.53 13.89 11.97
N TYR A 551 3.57 13.95 11.14
CA TYR A 551 4.66 14.91 11.25
C TYR A 551 4.66 15.79 10.00
N ILE A 552 4.53 17.09 10.20
CA ILE A 552 4.48 18.04 9.10
C ILE A 552 5.65 19.02 9.16
N GLY A 553 6.19 19.34 8.01
CA GLY A 553 7.37 20.22 7.87
C GLY A 553 8.09 19.97 6.56
N ALA A 554 9.27 20.53 6.41
CA ALA A 554 10.14 20.27 5.27
C ALA A 554 10.88 18.95 5.47
N VAL A 555 10.41 17.88 4.84
CA VAL A 555 11.02 16.54 4.89
C VAL A 555 12.01 16.31 3.74
N GLY A 556 12.23 17.31 2.89
CA GLY A 556 13.08 17.24 1.68
C GLY A 556 14.54 16.90 1.94
N MET A 557 14.77 15.97 2.85
CA MET A 557 16.08 15.62 3.36
C MET A 557 16.47 14.21 2.92
N ASN A 558 17.76 14.07 2.71
CA ASN A 558 18.33 12.80 2.32
C ASN A 558 18.22 11.76 3.45
N ILE A 559 17.35 10.79 3.30
CA ILE A 559 17.13 9.72 4.28
C ILE A 559 18.37 8.84 4.53
N LEU A 560 19.36 8.89 3.63
CA LEU A 560 20.59 8.11 3.70
C LEU A 560 21.65 8.76 4.62
N THR A 561 21.45 10.02 5.00
CA THR A 561 22.37 10.77 5.86
C THR A 561 21.65 11.26 7.11
N PRO A 562 21.59 10.46 8.19
CA PRO A 562 20.92 10.85 9.42
C PRO A 562 21.44 12.18 10.00
N SER A 563 20.51 13.10 10.33
CA SER A 563 20.80 14.43 10.83
C SER A 563 19.74 14.92 11.82
N GLU A 564 20.14 15.74 12.79
CA GLU A 564 19.20 16.39 13.70
C GLU A 564 18.21 17.33 13.00
N SER A 565 18.61 17.89 11.85
CA SER A 565 17.75 18.79 11.07
C SER A 565 16.47 18.11 10.57
N HIS A 566 16.48 16.78 10.42
CA HIS A 566 15.28 15.99 10.06
C HIS A 566 14.20 16.07 11.14
N CYS A 567 14.57 16.30 12.39
CA CYS A 567 13.62 16.39 13.50
C CYS A 567 12.92 17.75 13.60
N LYS A 568 13.26 18.72 12.72
CA LYS A 568 12.60 20.03 12.68
C LYS A 568 11.22 19.90 12.05
N MET A 569 10.25 19.42 12.82
CA MET A 569 8.90 19.08 12.42
C MET A 569 7.86 19.52 13.46
N VAL A 570 6.65 19.75 13.01
CA VAL A 570 5.49 19.86 13.91
C VAL A 570 4.77 18.50 13.96
N ARG A 571 4.59 17.99 15.17
CA ARG A 571 3.84 16.77 15.43
C ARG A 571 2.37 17.10 15.65
N LEU A 572 1.51 16.37 14.96
CA LEU A 572 0.05 16.41 15.09
C LEU A 572 -0.43 15.09 15.71
N ASN A 573 -1.33 15.15 16.66
CA ASN A 573 -1.93 13.94 17.24
C ASN A 573 -2.91 13.25 16.25
N HIS A 574 -3.48 14.02 15.34
CA HIS A 574 -4.35 13.56 14.25
C HIS A 574 -4.38 14.62 13.12
N PRO A 575 -4.80 14.24 11.89
CA PRO A 575 -4.72 15.12 10.73
C PRO A 575 -5.83 16.19 10.63
N ILE A 576 -6.79 16.24 11.56
CA ILE A 576 -7.88 17.22 11.53
C ILE A 576 -7.52 18.42 12.40
N LEU A 577 -7.39 19.59 11.80
CA LEU A 577 -7.01 20.83 12.46
C LEU A 577 -8.25 21.66 12.80
N SER A 578 -8.35 22.14 14.04
CA SER A 578 -9.30 23.22 14.38
C SER A 578 -8.89 24.52 13.68
N ASN A 579 -9.81 25.50 13.62
CA ASN A 579 -9.48 26.82 13.08
C ASN A 579 -8.31 27.47 13.82
N THR A 580 -8.25 27.29 15.14
CA THR A 580 -7.15 27.80 15.98
C THR A 580 -5.81 27.13 15.66
N GLN A 581 -5.78 25.80 15.49
CA GLN A 581 -4.57 25.06 15.14
C GLN A 581 -4.06 25.44 13.75
N LEU A 582 -4.96 25.61 12.76
CA LEU A 582 -4.59 26.10 11.44
C LEU A 582 -4.02 27.52 11.50
N ASP A 583 -4.65 28.42 12.27
CA ASP A 583 -4.14 29.79 12.46
C ASP A 583 -2.74 29.82 13.07
N ILE A 584 -2.45 28.95 14.04
CA ILE A 584 -1.11 28.78 14.61
C ILE A 584 -0.11 28.39 13.52
N LEU A 585 -0.42 27.43 12.68
CA LEU A 585 0.46 26.99 11.58
C LEU A 585 0.65 28.08 10.52
N CYS A 586 -0.40 28.85 10.19
CA CYS A 586 -0.31 29.94 9.24
C CYS A 586 0.56 31.11 9.74
N ASN A 587 0.65 31.30 11.04
CA ASN A 587 1.39 32.38 11.67
C ASN A 587 2.67 31.93 12.37
N ILE A 588 3.07 30.67 12.18
CA ILE A 588 4.25 30.09 12.84
C ILE A 588 5.53 30.80 12.40
N ARG A 589 6.27 31.37 13.36
CA ARG A 589 7.57 32.02 13.13
C ARG A 589 8.72 31.30 13.82
N TYR A 590 8.39 30.22 14.50
CA TYR A 590 9.36 29.46 15.29
C TYR A 590 10.26 28.63 14.37
N LYS A 591 11.56 28.59 14.66
CA LYS A 591 12.56 27.83 13.90
C LYS A 591 12.60 28.08 12.37
N GLY A 592 12.05 29.23 11.92
CA GLY A 592 12.07 29.63 10.51
C GLY A 592 11.13 28.84 9.60
N PHE A 593 10.05 28.26 10.14
CA PHE A 593 8.96 27.73 9.32
C PHE A 593 8.29 28.81 8.51
N LYS A 594 7.91 28.49 7.28
CA LYS A 594 7.17 29.36 6.36
C LYS A 594 5.89 28.70 5.92
N THR A 595 4.79 29.44 5.93
CA THR A 595 3.48 29.00 5.44
C THR A 595 3.00 29.94 4.33
N VAL A 596 2.36 29.39 3.32
CA VAL A 596 1.64 30.13 2.27
C VAL A 596 0.24 29.58 2.12
N LYS A 597 -0.74 30.47 1.91
CA LYS A 597 -2.10 30.09 1.48
C LYS A 597 -2.21 30.26 -0.03
N LEU A 598 -2.66 29.24 -0.71
CA LEU A 598 -2.91 29.22 -2.15
C LEU A 598 -4.42 29.05 -2.39
N PRO A 599 -5.05 29.97 -3.14
CA PRO A 599 -6.49 29.89 -3.38
C PRO A 599 -6.81 28.76 -4.37
N MET A 600 -7.79 27.91 -3.99
CA MET A 600 -8.37 26.89 -4.85
C MET A 600 -9.62 27.47 -5.53
N LEU A 601 -9.46 28.46 -6.39
CA LEU A 601 -10.55 29.18 -7.04
C LEU A 601 -10.35 29.25 -8.53
N PHE A 602 -11.46 29.29 -9.28
CA PHE A 602 -11.45 29.51 -10.71
C PHE A 602 -12.58 30.44 -11.15
N GLU A 603 -12.38 31.17 -12.22
CA GLU A 603 -13.38 32.09 -12.79
C GLU A 603 -14.55 31.29 -13.38
N ALA A 604 -15.72 31.34 -12.73
CA ALA A 604 -16.90 30.54 -13.04
C ALA A 604 -17.39 30.76 -14.50
N ALA A 605 -17.33 32.01 -14.98
CA ALA A 605 -17.78 32.37 -16.33
C ALA A 605 -16.98 31.69 -17.45
N LYS A 606 -15.74 31.23 -17.18
CA LYS A 606 -14.90 30.53 -18.16
C LYS A 606 -15.14 29.01 -18.20
N GLY A 607 -15.98 28.47 -17.32
CA GLY A 607 -16.29 27.04 -17.30
C GLY A 607 -15.07 26.14 -17.22
N LYS A 608 -15.02 25.06 -18.02
CA LYS A 608 -13.89 24.12 -18.12
C LYS A 608 -12.54 24.81 -18.33
N ALA A 609 -12.49 25.81 -19.19
CA ALA A 609 -11.23 26.52 -19.49
C ALA A 609 -10.70 27.24 -18.23
N GLY A 610 -11.58 27.92 -17.48
CA GLY A 610 -11.22 28.56 -16.21
C GLY A 610 -10.71 27.56 -15.18
N LEU A 611 -11.37 26.42 -15.04
CA LEU A 611 -10.92 25.35 -14.14
C LEU A 611 -9.54 24.81 -14.52
N GLN A 612 -9.29 24.56 -15.83
CA GLN A 612 -7.99 24.07 -16.31
C GLN A 612 -6.87 25.10 -16.08
N GLU A 613 -7.11 26.39 -16.39
CA GLU A 613 -6.16 27.47 -16.17
C GLU A 613 -5.81 27.61 -14.69
N ALA A 614 -6.83 27.56 -13.82
CA ALA A 614 -6.66 27.68 -12.37
C ALA A 614 -5.89 26.49 -11.79
N LEU A 615 -6.15 25.26 -12.22
CA LEU A 615 -5.38 24.08 -11.80
C LEU A 615 -3.90 24.19 -12.20
N ASN A 616 -3.61 24.59 -13.43
CA ASN A 616 -2.24 24.77 -13.90
C ASN A 616 -1.52 25.87 -13.10
N SER A 617 -2.22 27.00 -12.82
CA SER A 617 -1.69 28.10 -11.99
C SER A 617 -1.43 27.65 -10.55
N LEU A 618 -2.36 26.91 -9.95
CA LEU A 618 -2.24 26.38 -8.58
C LEU A 618 -1.02 25.45 -8.45
N CYS A 619 -0.83 24.54 -9.41
CA CYS A 619 0.31 23.65 -9.44
C CYS A 619 1.64 24.43 -9.54
N LYS A 620 1.67 25.44 -10.40
CA LYS A 620 2.87 26.29 -10.58
C LYS A 620 3.16 27.11 -9.31
N MET A 621 2.15 27.75 -8.72
CA MET A 621 2.32 28.49 -7.46
C MET A 621 2.82 27.58 -6.33
N ALA A 622 2.33 26.35 -6.25
CA ALA A 622 2.82 25.38 -5.28
C ALA A 622 4.29 25.02 -5.52
N GLU A 623 4.70 24.81 -6.77
CA GLU A 623 6.09 24.54 -7.14
C GLU A 623 7.02 25.71 -6.81
N GLU A 624 6.62 26.94 -7.12
CA GLU A 624 7.35 28.17 -6.80
C GLU A 624 7.51 28.33 -5.29
N SER A 625 6.42 28.13 -4.54
CA SER A 625 6.42 28.19 -3.06
C SER A 625 7.44 27.22 -2.44
N VAL A 626 7.51 25.98 -2.95
CA VAL A 626 8.52 25.01 -2.49
C VAL A 626 9.92 25.50 -2.80
N THR A 627 10.16 26.12 -3.97
CA THR A 627 11.46 26.66 -4.36
C THR A 627 11.89 27.78 -3.41
N GLU A 628 10.94 28.58 -2.90
CA GLU A 628 11.16 29.63 -1.91
C GLU A 628 11.32 29.11 -0.47
N GLY A 629 11.31 27.80 -0.28
CA GLY A 629 11.50 27.13 1.00
C GLY A 629 10.27 27.18 1.92
N VAL A 630 9.06 27.18 1.36
CA VAL A 630 7.81 27.08 2.11
C VAL A 630 7.63 25.68 2.65
N ASN A 631 7.39 25.57 3.97
CA ASN A 631 7.20 24.29 4.67
C ASN A 631 5.76 23.80 4.66
N TYR A 632 4.80 24.72 4.66
CA TYR A 632 3.37 24.45 4.70
C TYR A 632 2.65 25.18 3.58
N ILE A 633 2.08 24.45 2.65
CA ILE A 633 1.18 24.97 1.63
C ILE A 633 -0.25 24.68 2.08
N VAL A 634 -1.03 25.73 2.34
CA VAL A 634 -2.44 25.65 2.68
C VAL A 634 -3.25 25.92 1.42
N LEU A 635 -3.90 24.89 0.88
CA LEU A 635 -4.85 25.01 -0.21
C LEU A 635 -6.20 25.45 0.40
N THR A 636 -6.73 26.60 -0.03
CA THR A 636 -7.93 27.19 0.60
C THR A 636 -8.98 27.62 -0.41
N ASP A 637 -10.27 27.39 -0.08
CA ASP A 637 -11.43 27.86 -0.84
C ASP A 637 -12.24 28.94 -0.10
N ARG A 638 -11.66 29.55 0.95
CA ARG A 638 -12.36 30.56 1.79
C ARG A 638 -12.81 31.80 1.03
N ASP A 639 -12.08 32.18 0.00
CA ASP A 639 -12.29 33.44 -0.71
C ASP A 639 -13.22 33.27 -1.95
N VAL A 640 -14.09 32.26 -1.91
CA VAL A 640 -15.15 32.09 -2.93
C VAL A 640 -16.02 33.34 -2.95
N ASP A 641 -16.24 33.87 -4.15
CA ASP A 641 -17.04 35.08 -4.38
C ASP A 641 -18.00 34.89 -5.57
N ILE A 642 -18.76 35.92 -5.92
CA ILE A 642 -19.79 35.89 -6.99
C ILE A 642 -19.21 35.55 -8.37
N THR A 643 -17.90 35.74 -8.59
CA THR A 643 -17.20 35.54 -9.88
C THR A 643 -16.32 34.30 -9.88
N HIS A 644 -15.86 33.87 -8.72
CA HIS A 644 -14.94 32.75 -8.56
C HIS A 644 -15.58 31.59 -7.82
N ALA A 645 -15.68 30.46 -8.48
CA ALA A 645 -16.11 29.18 -7.89
C ALA A 645 -14.92 28.43 -7.28
N ALA A 646 -15.19 27.56 -6.29
CA ALA A 646 -14.19 26.69 -5.72
C ALA A 646 -13.77 25.59 -6.69
N ILE A 647 -12.48 25.34 -6.83
CA ILE A 647 -11.96 24.10 -7.41
C ILE A 647 -12.30 22.97 -6.41
N PRO A 648 -12.93 21.87 -6.84
CA PRO A 648 -13.16 20.74 -5.94
C PRO A 648 -11.88 20.34 -5.21
N SER A 649 -11.93 20.33 -3.87
CA SER A 649 -10.73 20.24 -3.04
C SER A 649 -9.96 18.93 -3.24
N LEU A 650 -10.66 17.84 -3.55
CA LEU A 650 -10.03 16.57 -3.92
C LEU A 650 -9.24 16.66 -5.23
N LEU A 651 -9.76 17.38 -6.23
CA LEU A 651 -9.06 17.61 -7.49
C LEU A 651 -7.82 18.49 -7.27
N ALA A 652 -7.96 19.57 -6.49
CA ALA A 652 -6.87 20.50 -6.21
C ALA A 652 -5.71 19.80 -5.49
N VAL A 653 -5.98 19.07 -4.40
CA VAL A 653 -4.93 18.40 -3.62
C VAL A 653 -4.23 17.32 -4.44
N SER A 654 -5.00 16.54 -5.21
CA SER A 654 -4.45 15.47 -6.03
C SER A 654 -3.59 16.02 -7.17
N ALA A 655 -4.03 17.09 -7.85
CA ALA A 655 -3.28 17.76 -8.90
C ALA A 655 -1.94 18.30 -8.37
N VAL A 656 -1.95 19.04 -7.27
CA VAL A 656 -0.74 19.60 -6.64
C VAL A 656 0.18 18.49 -6.15
N HIS A 657 -0.35 17.44 -5.53
CA HIS A 657 0.42 16.30 -5.03
C HIS A 657 1.20 15.61 -6.17
N HIS A 658 0.53 15.26 -7.27
CA HIS A 658 1.16 14.57 -8.39
C HIS A 658 2.10 15.49 -9.17
N HIS A 659 1.74 16.77 -9.34
CA HIS A 659 2.64 17.75 -9.95
C HIS A 659 3.95 17.87 -9.17
N LEU A 660 3.87 18.03 -7.84
CA LEU A 660 5.08 18.14 -7.01
C LEU A 660 5.92 16.84 -7.00
N ILE A 661 5.31 15.67 -7.20
CA ILE A 661 6.05 14.41 -7.42
C ILE A 661 6.80 14.49 -8.75
N SER A 662 6.12 14.84 -9.85
CA SER A 662 6.72 14.85 -11.19
C SER A 662 7.89 15.82 -11.32
N VAL A 663 7.87 16.93 -10.56
CA VAL A 663 8.99 17.90 -10.51
C VAL A 663 9.98 17.65 -9.37
N GLY A 664 9.82 16.54 -8.63
CA GLY A 664 10.74 16.14 -7.57
C GLY A 664 10.74 17.02 -6.30
N LYS A 665 9.64 17.70 -6.01
CA LYS A 665 9.55 18.67 -4.89
C LYS A 665 8.58 18.23 -3.77
N ARG A 666 7.83 17.12 -3.97
CA ARG A 666 6.73 16.74 -3.07
C ARG A 666 7.14 16.54 -1.61
N VAL A 667 8.30 15.97 -1.35
CA VAL A 667 8.79 15.69 0.01
C VAL A 667 9.32 16.91 0.76
N GLN A 668 9.38 18.06 0.10
CA GLN A 668 9.92 19.30 0.68
C GLN A 668 8.87 20.19 1.37
N THR A 669 7.60 19.81 1.29
CA THR A 669 6.49 20.58 1.87
C THR A 669 5.36 19.68 2.36
N ALA A 670 4.58 20.14 3.33
CA ALA A 670 3.32 19.54 3.73
C ALA A 670 2.16 20.26 3.02
N LEU A 671 1.18 19.50 2.54
CA LEU A 671 -0.06 20.02 1.96
C LEU A 671 -1.16 19.98 3.02
N ILE A 672 -1.72 21.14 3.33
CA ILE A 672 -2.86 21.30 4.24
C ILE A 672 -4.05 21.76 3.41
N VAL A 673 -5.22 21.19 3.63
CA VAL A 673 -6.45 21.56 2.92
C VAL A 673 -7.40 22.25 3.88
N GLU A 674 -7.69 23.52 3.62
CA GLU A 674 -8.72 24.34 4.29
C GLU A 674 -9.90 24.45 3.32
N SER A 675 -10.96 23.64 3.54
CA SER A 675 -12.07 23.57 2.58
C SER A 675 -13.45 23.51 3.24
N GLY A 676 -14.38 24.22 2.60
CA GLY A 676 -15.81 24.19 2.95
C GLY A 676 -16.49 22.86 2.59
N GLU A 677 -15.96 22.09 1.66
CA GLU A 677 -16.56 20.81 1.25
C GLU A 677 -16.45 19.72 2.32
N ILE A 678 -15.46 19.79 3.21
CA ILE A 678 -15.12 18.71 4.15
C ILE A 678 -16.16 18.64 5.27
N ARG A 679 -16.91 17.55 5.38
CA ARG A 679 -17.90 17.37 6.42
C ARG A 679 -18.06 15.96 6.95
N GLU A 680 -17.58 14.95 6.25
CA GLU A 680 -17.72 13.54 6.63
C GLU A 680 -16.40 12.76 6.55
N VAL A 681 -16.40 11.55 7.10
CA VAL A 681 -15.22 10.68 7.18
C VAL A 681 -14.65 10.36 5.81
N MET A 682 -15.50 10.07 4.81
CA MET A 682 -15.06 9.72 3.46
C MET A 682 -14.32 10.88 2.78
N HIS A 683 -14.77 12.13 2.98
CA HIS A 683 -14.06 13.31 2.47
C HIS A 683 -12.65 13.41 3.06
N ALA A 684 -12.54 13.24 4.38
CA ALA A 684 -11.24 13.24 5.06
C ALA A 684 -10.33 12.10 4.57
N ALA A 685 -10.87 10.89 4.44
CA ALA A 685 -10.13 9.72 3.96
C ALA A 685 -9.60 9.93 2.53
N LEU A 686 -10.41 10.45 1.62
CA LEU A 686 -10.02 10.74 0.24
C LEU A 686 -8.92 11.80 0.16
N LEU A 687 -9.09 12.93 0.82
CA LEU A 687 -8.08 13.99 0.81
C LEU A 687 -6.72 13.52 1.33
N LEU A 688 -6.71 12.76 2.43
CA LEU A 688 -5.49 12.15 2.97
C LEU A 688 -4.93 11.09 2.03
N GLY A 689 -5.80 10.24 1.48
CA GLY A 689 -5.43 9.19 0.51
C GLY A 689 -4.83 9.73 -0.78
N PHE A 690 -5.16 10.97 -1.15
CA PHE A 690 -4.58 11.68 -2.32
C PHE A 690 -3.53 12.73 -1.93
N GLY A 691 -2.98 12.67 -0.74
CA GLY A 691 -1.73 13.33 -0.39
C GLY A 691 -1.82 14.53 0.55
N ALA A 692 -3.00 14.90 1.07
CA ALA A 692 -3.09 15.89 2.13
C ALA A 692 -2.38 15.39 3.40
N SER A 693 -1.69 16.29 4.10
CA SER A 693 -1.05 16.01 5.40
C SER A 693 -1.97 16.34 6.57
N ALA A 694 -2.82 17.37 6.41
CA ALA A 694 -3.79 17.78 7.40
C ALA A 694 -4.96 18.52 6.75
N LEU A 695 -6.11 18.57 7.45
CA LEU A 695 -7.39 19.07 6.95
C LEU A 695 -8.01 20.03 7.94
N ASN A 696 -8.62 21.12 7.45
CA ASN A 696 -9.43 22.00 8.23
C ASN A 696 -10.86 22.13 7.63
N PRO A 697 -11.87 21.49 8.23
CA PRO A 697 -13.26 21.53 7.78
C PRO A 697 -13.98 22.78 8.30
N TYR A 698 -13.56 23.97 7.87
CA TYR A 698 -13.99 25.24 8.46
C TYR A 698 -15.50 25.49 8.38
N MET A 699 -16.18 25.05 7.29
CA MET A 699 -17.64 25.18 7.19
C MET A 699 -18.37 24.25 8.15
N ALA A 700 -17.89 23.02 8.36
CA ALA A 700 -18.46 22.16 9.38
C ALA A 700 -18.32 22.79 10.78
N PHE A 701 -17.21 23.43 11.09
CA PHE A 701 -17.03 24.18 12.34
C PHE A 701 -17.97 25.39 12.44
N ALA A 702 -18.25 26.09 11.34
CA ALA A 702 -19.25 27.16 11.32
C ALA A 702 -20.68 26.62 11.56
N VAL A 703 -20.99 25.44 11.02
CA VAL A 703 -22.26 24.74 11.32
C VAL A 703 -22.36 24.42 12.81
N LEU A 704 -21.30 23.91 13.44
CA LEU A 704 -21.29 23.63 14.88
C LEU A 704 -21.51 24.90 15.72
N ASP A 705 -20.85 25.99 15.37
CA ASP A 705 -21.02 27.30 16.05
C ASP A 705 -22.49 27.78 15.99
N ARG A 706 -23.12 27.59 14.82
CA ARG A 706 -24.54 27.92 14.63
C ARG A 706 -25.47 27.03 15.44
N LEU A 707 -25.27 25.68 15.37
CA LEU A 707 -26.08 24.71 16.12
C LEU A 707 -26.02 24.92 17.65
N VAL A 708 -24.86 25.32 18.17
CA VAL A 708 -24.67 25.62 19.58
C VAL A 708 -25.35 26.94 19.94
N LYS A 709 -25.22 27.99 19.13
CA LYS A 709 -25.87 29.30 19.35
C LYS A 709 -27.39 29.21 19.31
N ASP A 710 -27.94 28.45 18.39
CA ASP A 710 -29.37 28.22 18.23
C ASP A 710 -29.92 27.22 19.26
N ARG A 711 -29.04 26.60 20.08
CA ARG A 711 -29.37 25.62 21.11
C ARG A 711 -29.91 24.28 20.54
N ASP A 712 -29.63 23.99 19.30
CA ASP A 712 -29.93 22.68 18.70
C ASP A 712 -29.02 21.59 19.28
N ILE A 713 -27.84 21.95 19.73
CA ILE A 713 -26.93 21.12 20.51
C ILE A 713 -26.80 21.70 21.93
N GLN A 714 -27.04 20.85 22.95
CA GLN A 714 -26.97 21.21 24.38
C GLN A 714 -25.57 21.06 24.95
N LEU A 715 -24.55 21.51 24.20
CA LEU A 715 -23.13 21.45 24.56
C LEU A 715 -22.49 22.81 24.29
N ASP A 716 -21.36 23.09 24.92
CA ASP A 716 -20.53 24.21 24.52
C ASP A 716 -19.80 23.91 23.21
N TYR A 717 -19.38 24.96 22.51
CA TYR A 717 -18.71 24.85 21.22
C TYR A 717 -17.43 23.95 21.27
N ALA A 718 -16.60 24.14 22.29
CA ALA A 718 -15.33 23.39 22.39
C ALA A 718 -15.58 21.88 22.54
N THR A 719 -16.61 21.49 23.30
CA THR A 719 -17.04 20.11 23.43
C THR A 719 -17.62 19.56 22.12
N ALA A 720 -18.45 20.35 21.42
CA ALA A 720 -19.02 19.95 20.13
C ALA A 720 -17.93 19.78 19.07
N GLU A 721 -16.99 20.71 18.97
CA GLU A 721 -15.83 20.65 18.07
C GLU A 721 -14.97 19.40 18.36
N LYS A 722 -14.63 19.17 19.64
CA LYS A 722 -13.86 17.99 20.06
C LYS A 722 -14.58 16.68 19.70
N ASN A 723 -15.88 16.60 19.91
CA ASN A 723 -16.69 15.43 19.55
C ASN A 723 -16.69 15.18 18.05
N TYR A 724 -16.90 16.24 17.26
CA TYR A 724 -16.89 16.13 15.79
C TYR A 724 -15.54 15.63 15.28
N ILE A 725 -14.44 16.24 15.74
CA ILE A 725 -13.07 15.79 15.37
C ILE A 725 -12.85 14.35 15.79
N LYS A 726 -13.25 13.97 17.01
CA LYS A 726 -13.16 12.59 17.51
C LYS A 726 -13.93 11.61 16.64
N SER A 727 -15.11 12.02 16.14
CA SER A 727 -15.94 11.20 15.26
C SER A 727 -15.23 10.92 13.92
N ILE A 728 -14.70 11.97 13.28
CA ILE A 728 -13.90 11.83 12.05
C ILE A 728 -12.68 10.92 12.27
N CYS A 729 -11.94 11.13 13.37
CA CYS A 729 -10.77 10.31 13.70
C CYS A 729 -11.12 8.82 13.90
N LYS A 730 -12.23 8.52 14.60
CA LYS A 730 -12.72 7.15 14.73
C LYS A 730 -13.12 6.53 13.39
N GLY A 731 -13.75 7.31 12.52
CA GLY A 731 -14.08 6.85 11.18
C GLY A 731 -12.83 6.56 10.34
N LEU A 732 -11.80 7.40 10.42
CA LEU A 732 -10.50 7.15 9.76
C LEU A 732 -9.85 5.85 10.27
N PHE A 733 -9.83 5.62 11.58
CA PHE A 733 -9.35 4.34 12.13
C PHE A 733 -10.12 3.16 11.54
N LYS A 734 -11.45 3.26 11.43
CA LYS A 734 -12.28 2.19 10.89
C LYS A 734 -12.00 1.90 9.41
N ILE A 735 -11.81 2.94 8.60
CA ILE A 735 -11.42 2.80 7.19
C ILE A 735 -10.05 2.15 7.08
N MET A 736 -9.06 2.65 7.83
CA MET A 736 -7.71 2.11 7.83
C MET A 736 -7.67 0.66 8.31
N SER A 737 -8.39 0.32 9.39
CA SER A 737 -8.42 -1.04 9.92
C SER A 737 -9.00 -2.04 8.91
N LYS A 738 -10.03 -1.66 8.15
CA LYS A 738 -10.62 -2.48 7.09
C LYS A 738 -9.67 -2.73 5.90
N MET A 739 -8.72 -1.83 5.70
CA MET A 739 -7.65 -2.00 4.71
C MET A 739 -6.42 -2.71 5.29
N GLY A 740 -6.42 -3.02 6.57
CA GLY A 740 -5.26 -3.60 7.24
C GLY A 740 -4.07 -2.63 7.29
N ILE A 741 -4.31 -1.33 7.36
CA ILE A 741 -3.30 -0.27 7.44
C ILE A 741 -3.31 0.32 8.84
N SER A 742 -2.16 0.36 9.50
CA SER A 742 -2.08 0.72 10.91
C SER A 742 -1.67 2.18 11.18
N THR A 743 -1.08 2.88 10.22
CA THR A 743 -0.67 4.28 10.42
C THR A 743 -1.24 5.21 9.38
N ILE A 744 -1.61 6.42 9.79
CA ILE A 744 -2.06 7.45 8.85
C ILE A 744 -0.97 7.84 7.86
N ARG A 745 0.30 7.76 8.24
CA ARG A 745 1.43 8.03 7.36
C ARG A 745 1.51 7.05 6.19
N SER A 746 1.22 5.78 6.43
CA SER A 746 1.15 4.76 5.39
C SER A 746 -0.11 4.86 4.55
N TYR A 747 -1.20 5.41 5.11
CA TYR A 747 -2.45 5.66 4.39
C TYR A 747 -2.36 6.89 3.48
N ARG A 748 -1.61 7.91 3.90
CA ARG A 748 -1.46 9.16 3.16
C ARG A 748 -0.79 8.94 1.80
N GLY A 749 -1.47 9.35 0.74
CA GLY A 749 -1.01 9.17 -0.63
C GLY A 749 -1.08 7.72 -1.14
N ALA A 750 -1.65 6.78 -0.37
CA ALA A 750 -1.76 5.37 -0.76
C ALA A 750 -2.78 5.14 -1.89
N LYS A 751 -3.70 6.06 -2.12
CA LYS A 751 -4.70 5.98 -3.21
C LYS A 751 -5.49 4.67 -3.20
N ILE A 752 -5.90 4.22 -2.00
CA ILE A 752 -6.59 2.94 -1.80
C ILE A 752 -8.09 3.11 -2.04
N PHE A 753 -8.40 3.53 -3.23
CA PHE A 753 -9.74 3.77 -3.73
C PHE A 753 -9.89 3.19 -5.13
N GLU A 754 -11.12 3.02 -5.52
CA GLU A 754 -11.53 2.77 -6.90
C GLU A 754 -12.36 3.96 -7.37
N ALA A 755 -12.06 4.49 -8.53
CA ALA A 755 -12.88 5.50 -9.16
C ALA A 755 -14.03 4.82 -9.91
N VAL A 756 -15.23 5.38 -9.87
CA VAL A 756 -16.41 4.85 -10.56
C VAL A 756 -17.02 5.96 -11.40
N GLY A 757 -16.82 5.90 -12.71
CA GLY A 757 -17.37 6.88 -13.65
C GLY A 757 -16.47 8.08 -13.91
N LEU A 758 -15.14 7.94 -13.76
CA LEU A 758 -14.16 8.91 -14.25
C LEU A 758 -13.56 8.46 -15.59
N SER A 759 -13.33 9.39 -16.51
CA SER A 759 -12.61 9.08 -17.73
C SER A 759 -11.16 8.70 -17.45
N GLU A 760 -10.57 7.84 -18.27
CA GLU A 760 -9.18 7.42 -18.14
C GLU A 760 -8.23 8.63 -18.25
N GLU A 761 -8.54 9.59 -19.13
CA GLU A 761 -7.79 10.83 -19.31
C GLU A 761 -7.73 11.64 -18.00
N LEU A 762 -8.88 11.84 -17.35
CA LEU A 762 -8.98 12.56 -16.08
C LEU A 762 -8.21 11.85 -14.96
N SER A 763 -8.37 10.53 -14.90
CA SER A 763 -7.67 9.70 -13.90
C SER A 763 -6.16 9.76 -14.07
N LYS A 764 -5.65 9.66 -15.29
CA LYS A 764 -4.21 9.76 -15.58
C LYS A 764 -3.66 11.16 -15.28
N ALA A 765 -4.41 12.21 -15.65
CA ALA A 765 -3.95 13.59 -15.48
C ALA A 765 -3.85 14.01 -14.00
N TYR A 766 -4.82 13.60 -13.16
CA TYR A 766 -4.94 14.16 -11.81
C TYR A 766 -4.94 13.14 -10.68
N PHE A 767 -5.26 11.87 -10.94
CA PHE A 767 -5.39 10.85 -9.88
C PHE A 767 -4.35 9.73 -9.97
N GLY A 768 -3.22 10.00 -10.66
CA GLY A 768 -2.10 9.07 -10.77
C GLY A 768 -2.45 7.76 -11.47
N GLY A 769 -3.39 7.80 -12.42
CA GLY A 769 -3.81 6.63 -13.21
C GLY A 769 -4.64 5.62 -12.41
N LEU A 770 -5.39 6.07 -11.40
CA LEU A 770 -6.30 5.20 -10.65
C LEU A 770 -7.30 4.53 -11.59
N GLY A 771 -7.49 3.21 -11.46
CA GLY A 771 -8.43 2.47 -12.28
C GLY A 771 -9.88 2.92 -12.08
N SER A 772 -10.62 3.05 -13.18
CA SER A 772 -12.07 3.25 -13.19
C SER A 772 -12.68 2.14 -14.06
N PRO A 773 -13.44 1.19 -13.48
CA PRO A 773 -14.01 0.06 -14.23
C PRO A 773 -14.94 0.49 -15.35
N ILE A 774 -15.54 1.66 -15.20
CA ILE A 774 -16.35 2.32 -16.23
C ILE A 774 -15.77 3.72 -16.48
N GLY A 775 -15.74 4.13 -17.73
CA GLY A 775 -15.49 5.51 -18.10
C GLY A 775 -16.62 6.43 -17.61
N GLY A 776 -16.50 7.72 -17.82
CA GLY A 776 -17.52 8.66 -17.38
C GLY A 776 -17.10 10.10 -17.56
N ILE A 777 -17.27 10.89 -16.51
CA ILE A 777 -17.05 12.34 -16.53
C ILE A 777 -15.60 12.72 -16.81
N ARG A 778 -15.48 13.89 -17.43
CA ARG A 778 -14.23 14.60 -17.73
C ARG A 778 -14.17 15.88 -16.90
N LEU A 779 -13.14 16.67 -17.11
CA LEU A 779 -12.97 17.96 -16.44
C LEU A 779 -14.13 18.95 -16.68
N GLU A 780 -14.82 18.80 -17.81
CA GLU A 780 -15.97 19.64 -18.17
C GLU A 780 -17.17 19.42 -17.24
N GLU A 781 -17.51 18.17 -16.96
CA GLU A 781 -18.61 17.82 -16.05
C GLU A 781 -18.28 18.24 -14.61
N ILE A 782 -17.02 18.09 -14.20
CA ILE A 782 -16.58 18.59 -12.88
C ILE A 782 -16.74 20.10 -12.77
N ALA A 783 -16.34 20.85 -13.81
CA ALA A 783 -16.53 22.30 -13.85
C ALA A 783 -18.01 22.68 -13.80
N ARG A 784 -18.85 21.97 -14.58
CA ARG A 784 -20.30 22.19 -14.59
C ARG A 784 -20.93 22.00 -13.21
N ASP A 785 -20.59 20.90 -12.51
CA ASP A 785 -21.16 20.60 -11.21
C ASP A 785 -20.68 21.62 -10.14
N ALA A 786 -19.40 21.99 -10.16
CA ALA A 786 -18.86 23.02 -9.28
C ALA A 786 -19.54 24.39 -9.51
N ILE A 787 -19.78 24.77 -10.77
CA ILE A 787 -20.49 26.00 -11.12
C ILE A 787 -21.96 25.92 -10.70
N ALA A 788 -22.62 24.78 -10.85
CA ALA A 788 -24.02 24.60 -10.44
C ALA A 788 -24.20 24.83 -8.92
N PHE A 789 -23.30 24.30 -8.07
CA PHE A 789 -23.30 24.59 -6.63
C PHE A 789 -23.02 26.08 -6.36
N HIS A 790 -22.04 26.67 -7.05
CA HIS A 790 -21.69 28.06 -6.94
C HIS A 790 -22.89 28.97 -7.30
N GLU A 791 -23.59 28.71 -8.41
CA GLU A 791 -24.73 29.46 -8.86
C GLU A 791 -25.92 29.33 -7.88
N GLU A 792 -26.14 28.12 -7.33
CA GLU A 792 -27.16 27.92 -6.28
C GLU A 792 -26.87 28.76 -5.04
N GLY A 793 -25.58 28.83 -4.63
CA GLY A 793 -25.14 29.66 -3.51
C GLY A 793 -25.42 31.15 -3.72
N PHE A 794 -25.01 31.67 -4.87
CA PHE A 794 -25.07 33.11 -5.16
C PHE A 794 -26.34 33.56 -5.90
N SER A 795 -27.34 32.72 -6.09
CA SER A 795 -28.58 33.01 -6.83
C SER A 795 -29.38 34.21 -6.24
N GLU A 796 -29.48 34.30 -4.93
CA GLU A 796 -30.21 35.38 -4.26
C GLU A 796 -29.50 36.73 -4.36
N ILE A 797 -28.16 36.74 -4.30
CA ILE A 797 -27.32 37.92 -4.44
C ILE A 797 -27.42 38.48 -5.87
N LYS A 798 -27.39 37.59 -6.88
CA LYS A 798 -27.56 37.97 -8.30
C LYS A 798 -28.94 38.60 -8.60
N ASN A 799 -29.96 38.20 -7.88
CA ASN A 799 -31.32 38.71 -8.05
C ASN A 799 -31.64 40.01 -7.27
N GLY A 800 -30.62 40.60 -6.62
CA GLY A 800 -30.81 41.89 -5.91
C GLY A 800 -31.56 41.83 -4.56
N ASN A 801 -31.78 40.63 -4.05
CA ASN A 801 -32.30 40.41 -2.71
C ASN A 801 -31.13 40.40 -1.70
N GLU A 802 -30.65 41.60 -1.30
CA GLU A 802 -29.77 41.74 -0.14
C GLU A 802 -30.56 41.29 1.10
N GLY A 803 -30.07 40.22 1.71
CA GLY A 803 -30.39 39.68 3.01
C GLY A 803 -31.49 40.30 3.83
N THR A 804 -32.73 39.91 3.65
CA THR A 804 -33.73 40.02 4.69
C THR A 804 -33.37 39.02 5.79
N GLN A 805 -32.76 39.51 6.89
CA GLN A 805 -32.75 38.79 8.16
C GLN A 805 -34.21 38.49 8.54
N SER A 806 -34.64 37.28 8.30
CA SER A 806 -35.95 36.82 8.76
C SER A 806 -35.91 36.66 10.28
N ASN A 807 -36.41 37.68 10.97
CA ASN A 807 -36.83 37.56 12.36
C ASN A 807 -38.08 36.66 12.43
N SER A 808 -37.92 35.36 12.41
CA SER A 808 -39.00 34.43 12.78
C SER A 808 -38.59 33.64 14.00
N GLN A 809 -39.09 34.12 15.16
CA GLN A 809 -39.21 33.32 16.37
C GLN A 809 -40.25 32.21 16.14
N SER A 810 -39.86 31.04 15.76
CA SER A 810 -40.62 29.80 16.06
C SER A 810 -39.72 28.57 15.95
N SER A 811 -39.77 27.85 17.03
CA SER A 811 -39.06 26.62 17.37
C SER A 811 -39.00 25.53 16.30
N THR A 812 -37.93 24.74 16.36
CA THR A 812 -37.56 23.47 15.71
C THR A 812 -36.92 23.60 14.33
N PHE A 813 -35.60 23.40 14.31
CA PHE A 813 -34.73 23.11 13.15
C PHE A 813 -35.00 23.97 11.90
N ASN A 814 -34.59 25.24 11.92
CA ASN A 814 -34.77 26.11 10.77
C ASN A 814 -33.44 26.32 10.03
N PHE A 815 -33.20 25.44 9.01
CA PHE A 815 -32.42 25.79 7.84
C PHE A 815 -33.36 25.95 6.65
N PRO A 816 -34.15 27.05 6.57
CA PRO A 816 -35.23 27.17 5.59
C PRO A 816 -34.77 27.25 4.15
N LEU A 817 -33.47 27.51 3.91
CA LEU A 817 -32.88 27.70 2.58
C LEU A 817 -32.18 26.48 2.04
N LEU A 818 -31.92 25.43 2.86
CA LEU A 818 -31.28 24.23 2.41
C LEU A 818 -32.28 23.21 1.88
N LYS A 819 -31.97 22.66 0.70
CA LYS A 819 -32.71 21.55 0.12
C LYS A 819 -32.46 20.27 0.91
N ASN A 820 -33.37 19.34 0.82
CA ASN A 820 -33.20 18.01 1.31
C ASN A 820 -32.76 17.11 0.13
N ASN A 821 -31.53 16.68 0.10
CA ASN A 821 -30.96 15.93 -1.03
C ASN A 821 -31.62 14.56 -1.23
N GLY A 822 -32.27 14.02 -0.19
CA GLY A 822 -32.89 12.72 -0.28
C GLY A 822 -31.88 11.56 -0.42
N LEU A 823 -30.67 11.72 0.09
CA LEU A 823 -29.63 10.66 0.01
C LEU A 823 -29.87 9.54 1.03
N TYR A 824 -30.36 9.90 2.23
CA TYR A 824 -30.61 8.94 3.31
C TYR A 824 -32.04 8.40 3.33
N ALA A 825 -32.97 9.08 2.69
CA ALA A 825 -34.35 8.66 2.58
C ALA A 825 -35.00 9.34 1.37
N PHE A 826 -35.88 8.63 0.68
CA PHE A 826 -36.64 9.18 -0.45
C PHE A 826 -37.27 10.55 -0.13
N ARG A 827 -37.07 11.50 -1.04
CA ARG A 827 -37.74 12.83 -1.06
C ARG A 827 -38.21 13.13 -2.47
N LYS A 828 -39.39 13.74 -2.59
CA LYS A 828 -40.05 13.99 -3.88
C LYS A 828 -39.15 14.72 -4.90
N ASP A 829 -38.35 15.67 -4.44
CA ASP A 829 -37.49 16.52 -5.28
C ASP A 829 -35.96 16.20 -5.04
N GLY A 830 -35.69 15.17 -4.27
CA GLY A 830 -34.33 14.70 -3.94
C GLY A 830 -33.72 13.79 -5.00
N GLU A 831 -32.73 13.01 -4.59
CA GLU A 831 -32.11 11.96 -5.41
C GLU A 831 -33.11 10.83 -5.70
N GLU A 832 -32.95 10.17 -6.81
CA GLU A 832 -33.81 9.05 -7.18
C GLU A 832 -33.47 7.81 -6.32
N HIS A 833 -34.51 7.02 -5.99
CA HIS A 833 -34.37 5.78 -5.26
C HIS A 833 -35.00 4.62 -6.03
N ALA A 834 -34.34 3.47 -6.03
CA ALA A 834 -34.92 2.25 -6.59
C ALA A 834 -36.15 1.80 -5.79
N TRP A 835 -36.11 1.96 -4.48
CA TRP A 835 -37.18 1.62 -3.54
C TRP A 835 -37.95 2.87 -3.11
N ASN A 836 -38.68 3.44 -4.03
CA ASN A 836 -39.56 4.60 -3.81
C ASN A 836 -40.94 4.16 -3.33
N PRO A 837 -41.84 5.10 -2.90
CA PRO A 837 -43.19 4.76 -2.41
C PRO A 837 -44.04 3.94 -3.40
N GLU A 838 -43.88 4.15 -4.71
CA GLU A 838 -44.62 3.44 -5.74
C GLU A 838 -44.16 1.98 -5.86
N THR A 839 -42.85 1.74 -5.96
CA THR A 839 -42.34 0.37 -6.03
C THR A 839 -42.64 -0.42 -4.78
N ILE A 840 -42.50 0.18 -3.59
CA ILE A 840 -42.82 -0.47 -2.31
C ILE A 840 -44.32 -0.79 -2.19
N SER A 841 -45.19 0.19 -2.49
CA SER A 841 -46.65 -0.04 -2.38
C SER A 841 -47.15 -1.10 -3.37
N THR A 842 -46.60 -1.10 -4.59
CA THR A 842 -46.99 -2.08 -5.63
C THR A 842 -46.56 -3.51 -5.23
N LEU A 843 -45.37 -3.66 -4.68
CA LEU A 843 -44.88 -4.94 -4.15
C LEU A 843 -45.73 -5.42 -2.97
N GLN A 844 -46.06 -4.52 -2.03
CA GLN A 844 -46.89 -4.86 -0.88
C GLN A 844 -48.32 -5.27 -1.31
N LEU A 845 -48.89 -4.58 -2.27
CA LEU A 845 -50.19 -4.95 -2.82
C LEU A 845 -50.13 -6.30 -3.54
N ALA A 846 -49.10 -6.54 -4.37
CA ALA A 846 -48.92 -7.83 -5.04
C ALA A 846 -48.86 -8.98 -4.03
N THR A 847 -48.13 -8.82 -2.95
CA THR A 847 -47.95 -9.83 -1.90
C THR A 847 -49.24 -10.03 -1.10
N ARG A 848 -49.87 -8.96 -0.63
CA ARG A 848 -51.07 -9.03 0.19
C ARG A 848 -52.26 -9.61 -0.56
N MET A 849 -52.40 -9.35 -1.84
CA MET A 849 -53.48 -9.82 -2.69
C MET A 849 -53.17 -11.14 -3.39
N GLY A 850 -51.94 -11.66 -3.28
CA GLY A 850 -51.50 -12.80 -4.06
C GLY A 850 -51.61 -12.57 -5.58
N SER A 851 -51.48 -11.32 -6.03
CA SER A 851 -51.74 -10.93 -7.41
C SER A 851 -50.49 -10.95 -8.27
N TYR A 852 -50.38 -11.93 -9.14
CA TYR A 852 -49.28 -12.02 -10.12
C TYR A 852 -49.28 -10.82 -11.09
N LYS A 853 -50.45 -10.26 -11.43
CA LYS A 853 -50.55 -9.05 -12.25
C LYS A 853 -49.88 -7.89 -11.57
N LYS A 854 -50.13 -7.65 -10.28
CA LYS A 854 -49.46 -6.60 -9.51
C LYS A 854 -47.94 -6.84 -9.36
N PHE A 855 -47.54 -8.11 -9.23
CA PHE A 855 -46.11 -8.46 -9.24
C PHE A 855 -45.45 -8.10 -10.58
N LYS A 856 -46.12 -8.33 -11.71
CA LYS A 856 -45.63 -7.92 -13.02
C LYS A 856 -45.55 -6.39 -13.17
N GLU A 857 -46.50 -5.65 -12.62
CA GLU A 857 -46.40 -4.18 -12.55
C GLU A 857 -45.15 -3.75 -11.74
N TYR A 858 -44.94 -4.39 -10.60
CA TYR A 858 -43.71 -4.15 -9.81
C TYR A 858 -42.44 -4.47 -10.58
N THR A 859 -42.35 -5.62 -11.27
CA THR A 859 -41.16 -5.96 -12.07
C THR A 859 -40.90 -4.94 -13.19
N HIS A 860 -41.98 -4.44 -13.82
CA HIS A 860 -41.86 -3.37 -14.83
C HIS A 860 -41.31 -2.09 -14.23
N LEU A 861 -41.79 -1.65 -13.07
CA LEU A 861 -41.27 -0.47 -12.36
C LEU A 861 -39.78 -0.58 -11.96
N VAL A 862 -39.30 -1.80 -11.74
CA VAL A 862 -37.92 -2.04 -11.31
C VAL A 862 -36.97 -2.26 -12.51
N ASP A 863 -37.40 -3.06 -13.49
CA ASP A 863 -36.52 -3.56 -14.55
C ASP A 863 -36.62 -2.75 -15.87
N GLU A 864 -37.74 -2.02 -16.09
CA GLU A 864 -38.03 -1.27 -17.32
C GLU A 864 -38.10 0.25 -17.05
N LYS A 865 -37.19 0.78 -16.24
CA LYS A 865 -37.16 2.21 -15.94
C LYS A 865 -36.80 3.04 -17.16
N GLU A 866 -37.52 4.16 -17.34
CA GLU A 866 -37.19 5.17 -18.36
C GLU A 866 -35.79 5.76 -18.14
N LYS A 867 -35.39 5.91 -16.87
CA LYS A 867 -34.05 6.36 -16.47
C LYS A 867 -33.31 5.25 -15.73
N PRO A 868 -32.31 4.65 -16.35
CA PRO A 868 -31.44 3.68 -15.67
C PRO A 868 -30.71 4.30 -14.48
N ILE A 869 -30.74 3.66 -13.33
CA ILE A 869 -30.05 4.09 -12.11
C ILE A 869 -28.94 3.13 -11.68
N PHE A 870 -28.93 1.91 -12.21
CA PHE A 870 -27.91 0.93 -11.97
C PHE A 870 -27.17 0.54 -13.25
N LEU A 871 -25.90 0.14 -13.13
CA LEU A 871 -25.13 -0.35 -14.27
C LEU A 871 -25.79 -1.53 -15.00
N ARG A 872 -26.45 -2.43 -14.24
CA ARG A 872 -27.16 -3.57 -14.83
C ARG A 872 -28.26 -3.14 -15.82
N ASP A 873 -28.86 -1.98 -15.61
CA ASP A 873 -29.96 -1.47 -16.45
C ASP A 873 -29.49 -1.10 -17.88
N PHE A 874 -28.18 -0.94 -18.08
CA PHE A 874 -27.56 -0.73 -19.38
C PHE A 874 -27.11 -2.01 -20.06
N LEU A 875 -27.19 -3.17 -19.37
CA LEU A 875 -26.78 -4.43 -19.93
C LEU A 875 -27.87 -5.02 -20.82
N GLY A 876 -27.48 -5.51 -21.99
CA GLY A 876 -28.34 -6.22 -22.92
C GLY A 876 -27.65 -7.46 -23.48
N PHE A 877 -28.42 -8.33 -24.09
CA PHE A 877 -27.88 -9.50 -24.75
C PHE A 877 -27.23 -9.11 -26.08
N ARG A 878 -25.98 -9.47 -26.26
CA ARG A 878 -25.23 -9.18 -27.49
C ARG A 878 -25.63 -10.07 -28.67
N ARG A 879 -26.17 -11.25 -28.39
CA ARG A 879 -26.55 -12.28 -29.37
C ARG A 879 -27.88 -12.90 -28.96
N ASN A 880 -28.55 -13.53 -29.91
CA ASN A 880 -29.72 -14.35 -29.64
C ASN A 880 -29.34 -15.51 -28.71
N PRO A 881 -30.26 -15.96 -27.85
CA PRO A 881 -30.03 -17.13 -26.99
C PRO A 881 -29.64 -18.35 -27.85
N ILE A 882 -28.72 -19.13 -27.37
CA ILE A 882 -28.35 -20.45 -27.91
C ILE A 882 -29.19 -21.52 -27.24
N SER A 883 -29.35 -22.69 -27.88
CA SER A 883 -30.02 -23.83 -27.21
C SER A 883 -29.16 -24.31 -26.02
N ILE A 884 -29.83 -24.90 -25.02
CA ILE A 884 -29.13 -25.34 -23.79
C ILE A 884 -28.08 -26.43 -24.10
N ASP A 885 -28.27 -27.19 -25.15
CA ASP A 885 -27.32 -28.24 -25.59
C ASP A 885 -26.01 -27.67 -26.18
N GLN A 886 -26.03 -26.38 -26.53
CA GLN A 886 -24.86 -25.65 -27.04
C GLN A 886 -24.12 -24.88 -25.93
N VAL A 887 -24.67 -24.87 -24.70
CA VAL A 887 -24.01 -24.30 -23.55
C VAL A 887 -22.83 -25.19 -23.16
N GLU A 888 -21.69 -24.61 -22.96
CA GLU A 888 -20.49 -25.32 -22.55
C GLU A 888 -20.71 -26.10 -21.24
N PRO A 889 -20.34 -27.39 -21.18
CA PRO A 889 -20.49 -28.18 -19.94
C PRO A 889 -19.68 -27.61 -18.79
N VAL A 890 -20.17 -27.79 -17.56
CA VAL A 890 -19.51 -27.32 -16.32
C VAL A 890 -18.07 -27.83 -16.20
N GLU A 891 -17.82 -29.06 -16.60
CA GLU A 891 -16.50 -29.70 -16.58
C GLU A 891 -15.50 -28.89 -17.41
N ASN A 892 -15.87 -28.45 -18.62
CA ASN A 892 -15.03 -27.66 -19.48
C ASN A 892 -14.80 -26.26 -18.91
N ILE A 893 -15.81 -25.65 -18.28
CA ILE A 893 -15.68 -24.37 -17.60
C ILE A 893 -14.67 -24.48 -16.45
N LEU A 894 -14.81 -25.52 -15.62
CA LEU A 894 -13.92 -25.74 -14.47
C LEU A 894 -12.44 -25.92 -14.90
N HIS A 895 -12.18 -26.56 -16.03
CA HIS A 895 -10.82 -26.72 -16.56
C HIS A 895 -10.13 -25.40 -16.95
N ARG A 896 -10.90 -24.33 -17.15
CA ARG A 896 -10.35 -23.01 -17.49
C ARG A 896 -10.03 -22.14 -16.28
N PHE A 897 -10.49 -22.51 -15.09
CA PHE A 897 -10.17 -21.77 -13.89
C PHE A 897 -8.78 -22.18 -13.38
N VAL A 898 -7.91 -21.18 -13.24
CA VAL A 898 -6.63 -21.37 -12.57
C VAL A 898 -6.90 -21.37 -11.06
N THR A 899 -6.56 -22.45 -10.40
CA THR A 899 -6.81 -22.67 -8.98
C THR A 899 -5.70 -22.13 -8.10
N GLY A 900 -5.23 -20.94 -8.35
CA GLY A 900 -4.22 -20.29 -7.54
C GLY A 900 -4.79 -19.25 -6.57
N ALA A 901 -6.09 -19.07 -6.53
CA ALA A 901 -6.76 -18.08 -5.69
C ALA A 901 -7.89 -18.66 -4.90
#